data_5d328c033fdddf8da5ff297317e53b0d
#
_entry.id   5d328c033fdddf8da5ff297317e53b0d
#
_cell.length_a   1.000
_cell.length_b   1.000
_cell.length_c   1.000
_cell.angle_alpha   90.00
_cell.angle_beta   90.00
_cell.angle_gamma   90.00
#
_symmetry.space_group_name_H-M   'P 1'
#
loop_
_entity.id
_entity.type
_entity.pdbx_description
1 polymer ?
#
loop_
_entity_poly.entity_id
_entity_poly.type
_entity_poly.pdbx_seq_one_letter_code
_entity_poly.pdbx_strand_id
1 'polypeptide(L)'
;MPTSLLDRKQTHFVFWRPGPADPAPKLVIGVFKGGSPPTLDQQKDIPLKRSVDSDEVWEVAAAACGLQDGQVYHYWFEVTDTAPFRSPHPTLRCTDPAAYGVDWRLRANGGDDEAAAAVIRFQSGRLLPSDPETVPPLFGANHRDVPMKNLPVNDRLVIYELPTAWTKSGDVVDEHNVGVGTFRDVQTLIEKGTRGGHFAHLRRLRDHQHLIDLGTNALELLPPADTFVDRRSWGYATSNYFAPDFDLGRPLDPALSAEQNEAKAPTAVSDFLSLVHSCHTHGVRFFYDAVMAFSNHDPYRIADFLDFHVFFNHGDPEQDNRDGFGGDLWKYAFLQRAFDPLTGKTSDVHRARHHMLTHLMHWMAQYHIDGLRLDSVNNYNNWDFADDIRRETRAAWNARWQTEGNPSAGADERFLVVGEELAVPKALLAHLDGLWNEDFKRILRKVILGRNADTEPSFEWSVRKLIDCRNLGFTGLSHAVNYVGSHDVGGPGNERLYNYLDFNGVTFKEKPIKLAFVCLLTAVGIPMILAGDEFADEHDIDIFHGNKNGHTPDDNKQLDPVKYDRLDRDPWRQDIFQYVSRLVKFRTRSDALATKDTAFIHVDFNDGKRVLVWKRGGDGAAPVVVVANFSDWGTAEPLNPSAEYVVPNWPATPPGKQWREVTLDRIVSPAKVGREPLFPWEAKVYALE
;
A
#
# COMPACT_ATOMS: atom_id res chain seq x y z
N MET A 1 12.25 31.24 -17.45
CA MET A 1 12.78 29.88 -17.58
C MET A 1 11.58 28.96 -17.71
N PRO A 2 11.64 27.92 -18.52
CA PRO A 2 10.58 26.92 -18.58
C PRO A 2 10.37 26.33 -17.18
N THR A 3 9.12 26.22 -16.76
CA THR A 3 8.73 25.72 -15.44
C THR A 3 7.90 24.46 -15.59
N SER A 4 8.10 23.47 -14.69
CA SER A 4 7.34 22.22 -14.69
C SER A 4 5.83 22.45 -14.58
N LEU A 5 5.02 21.44 -14.88
CA LEU A 5 3.56 21.51 -14.74
C LEU A 5 3.15 21.86 -13.29
N LEU A 6 3.78 21.20 -12.32
CA LEU A 6 3.47 21.41 -10.90
C LEU A 6 3.87 22.83 -10.42
N ASP A 7 5.00 23.36 -10.91
CA ASP A 7 5.42 24.73 -10.57
C ASP A 7 4.45 25.79 -11.15
N ARG A 8 4.01 25.58 -12.40
CA ARG A 8 3.02 26.47 -13.05
C ARG A 8 1.70 26.48 -12.27
N LYS A 9 1.25 25.29 -11.84
CA LYS A 9 0.00 25.16 -11.05
C LYS A 9 0.02 25.91 -9.72
N GLN A 10 1.15 26.30 -9.22
CA GLN A 10 1.20 27.13 -8.01
C GLN A 10 0.59 28.53 -8.20
N THR A 11 0.54 29.04 -9.43
CA THR A 11 0.07 30.40 -9.73
C THR A 11 -0.91 30.48 -10.89
N HIS A 12 -1.10 29.39 -11.64
CA HIS A 12 -1.99 29.33 -12.80
C HIS A 12 -2.89 28.10 -12.72
N PHE A 13 -4.10 28.20 -13.23
CA PHE A 13 -4.87 27.04 -13.66
C PHE A 13 -4.26 26.58 -14.97
N VAL A 14 -3.74 25.38 -14.97
CA VAL A 14 -2.95 24.82 -16.09
C VAL A 14 -3.61 23.52 -16.55
N PHE A 15 -3.78 23.41 -17.85
CA PHE A 15 -4.33 22.24 -18.47
C PHE A 15 -3.40 21.76 -19.59
N TRP A 16 -2.76 20.63 -19.38
CA TRP A 16 -1.96 19.97 -20.42
C TRP A 16 -2.89 19.18 -21.33
N ARG A 17 -3.10 19.70 -22.53
CA ARG A 17 -3.99 19.11 -23.52
C ARG A 17 -3.39 19.23 -24.90
N PRO A 18 -2.82 18.14 -25.46
CA PRO A 18 -2.31 18.08 -26.84
C PRO A 18 -3.39 18.22 -27.93
N GLY A 19 -4.62 17.85 -27.63
CA GLY A 19 -5.73 17.76 -28.56
C GLY A 19 -6.20 19.07 -29.20
N PRO A 20 -7.44 19.12 -29.73
CA PRO A 20 -7.91 20.21 -30.59
C PRO A 20 -7.77 21.61 -29.96
N ALA A 21 -7.37 22.57 -30.78
CA ALA A 21 -7.18 23.95 -30.36
C ALA A 21 -8.46 24.78 -30.38
N ASP A 22 -9.46 24.34 -31.09
CA ASP A 22 -10.72 25.06 -31.29
C ASP A 22 -11.91 24.15 -31.06
N PRO A 23 -12.84 24.55 -30.16
CA PRO A 23 -12.79 25.73 -29.30
C PRO A 23 -11.72 25.65 -28.20
N ALA A 24 -11.18 26.80 -27.79
CA ALA A 24 -10.25 26.86 -26.65
C ALA A 24 -10.91 26.34 -25.36
N PRO A 25 -10.19 25.58 -24.53
CA PRO A 25 -10.68 25.14 -23.23
C PRO A 25 -11.09 26.31 -22.34
N LYS A 26 -12.07 26.10 -21.45
CA LYS A 26 -12.49 27.08 -20.45
C LYS A 26 -12.32 26.53 -19.05
N LEU A 27 -11.92 27.37 -18.14
CA LEU A 27 -12.00 27.15 -16.69
C LEU A 27 -13.42 27.53 -16.23
N VAL A 28 -14.15 26.57 -15.68
CA VAL A 28 -15.45 26.79 -15.01
C VAL A 28 -15.19 26.71 -13.51
N ILE A 29 -15.27 27.83 -12.81
CA ILE A 29 -14.85 27.95 -11.40
C ILE A 29 -15.88 28.71 -10.57
N GLY A 30 -16.08 28.30 -9.32
CA GLY A 30 -16.97 28.95 -8.36
C GLY A 30 -16.78 28.45 -6.95
N VAL A 31 -17.63 28.94 -6.05
CA VAL A 31 -17.65 28.53 -4.64
C VAL A 31 -18.73 27.46 -4.45
N PHE A 32 -18.42 26.42 -3.70
CA PHE A 32 -19.39 25.36 -3.40
C PHE A 32 -20.60 25.93 -2.66
N LYS A 33 -21.78 25.55 -3.13
CA LYS A 33 -23.06 25.88 -2.49
C LYS A 33 -23.85 24.60 -2.29
N GLY A 34 -24.04 24.24 -1.03
CA GLY A 34 -24.87 23.11 -0.65
C GLY A 34 -26.32 23.28 -1.15
N GLY A 35 -26.97 22.15 -1.36
CA GLY A 35 -28.34 22.06 -1.86
C GLY A 35 -28.60 20.65 -2.37
N SER A 36 -29.81 20.40 -2.92
CA SER A 36 -30.14 19.13 -3.54
C SER A 36 -30.73 19.42 -4.93
N PRO A 37 -29.93 19.31 -6.01
CA PRO A 37 -28.49 19.05 -6.03
C PRO A 37 -27.62 20.23 -5.59
N PRO A 38 -26.36 20.02 -5.16
CA PRO A 38 -25.41 21.09 -4.91
C PRO A 38 -25.00 21.81 -6.19
N THR A 39 -24.56 23.06 -6.09
CA THR A 39 -24.21 23.91 -7.22
C THR A 39 -22.98 24.75 -6.94
N LEU A 40 -22.46 25.47 -7.95
CA LEU A 40 -21.50 26.53 -7.77
C LEU A 40 -22.23 27.87 -7.59
N ASP A 41 -21.85 28.60 -6.54
CA ASP A 41 -22.15 30.03 -6.42
C ASP A 41 -21.03 30.88 -7.04
N GLN A 42 -21.35 32.11 -7.48
CA GLN A 42 -20.40 33.02 -8.13
C GLN A 42 -19.61 32.36 -9.31
N GLN A 43 -20.25 31.47 -10.05
CA GLN A 43 -19.59 30.78 -11.16
C GLN A 43 -19.05 31.79 -12.18
N LYS A 44 -17.84 31.47 -12.66
CA LYS A 44 -17.16 32.17 -13.74
C LYS A 44 -16.71 31.16 -14.79
N ASP A 45 -16.91 31.51 -16.07
CA ASP A 45 -16.42 30.76 -17.21
C ASP A 45 -15.29 31.58 -17.86
N ILE A 46 -14.07 31.13 -17.71
CA ILE A 46 -12.87 31.89 -18.09
C ILE A 46 -12.15 31.12 -19.21
N PRO A 47 -12.03 31.69 -20.42
CA PRO A 47 -11.27 31.08 -21.50
C PRO A 47 -9.79 30.94 -21.12
N LEU A 48 -9.24 29.75 -21.35
CA LEU A 48 -7.80 29.53 -21.25
C LEU A 48 -7.08 30.05 -22.50
N LYS A 49 -5.81 30.37 -22.33
CA LYS A 49 -4.93 30.75 -23.45
C LYS A 49 -3.80 29.74 -23.56
N ARG A 50 -3.33 29.53 -24.80
CA ARG A 50 -2.11 28.75 -24.97
C ARG A 50 -0.94 29.41 -24.29
N SER A 51 -0.12 28.61 -23.61
CA SER A 51 1.12 29.06 -23.01
C SER A 51 2.06 29.56 -24.11
N VAL A 52 2.87 30.54 -23.78
CA VAL A 52 3.90 31.04 -24.69
C VAL A 52 5.05 30.02 -24.92
N ASP A 53 5.18 29.05 -24.01
CA ASP A 53 6.26 28.07 -24.01
C ASP A 53 5.85 26.73 -24.69
N SER A 54 4.54 26.50 -24.90
CA SER A 54 4.08 25.23 -25.48
C SER A 54 2.67 25.34 -26.06
N ASP A 55 2.49 24.77 -27.24
CA ASP A 55 1.19 24.66 -27.91
C ASP A 55 0.25 23.65 -27.25
N GLU A 56 0.76 22.79 -26.36
CA GLU A 56 -0.02 21.75 -25.68
C GLU A 56 -0.54 22.20 -24.29
N VAL A 57 -0.05 23.32 -23.80
CA VAL A 57 -0.40 23.84 -22.46
C VAL A 57 -1.36 25.01 -22.57
N TRP A 58 -2.48 24.90 -21.88
CA TRP A 58 -3.49 25.93 -21.75
C TRP A 58 -3.51 26.46 -20.34
N GLU A 59 -3.51 27.77 -20.16
CA GLU A 59 -3.40 28.34 -18.82
C GLU A 59 -4.09 29.69 -18.66
N VAL A 60 -4.40 30.01 -17.40
CA VAL A 60 -4.80 31.36 -16.97
C VAL A 60 -4.21 31.63 -15.59
N ALA A 61 -3.64 32.83 -15.41
CA ALA A 61 -3.10 33.22 -14.11
C ALA A 61 -4.22 33.34 -13.07
N ALA A 62 -4.06 32.75 -11.91
CA ALA A 62 -5.05 32.79 -10.82
C ALA A 62 -5.38 34.21 -10.41
N ALA A 63 -4.39 35.12 -10.42
CA ALA A 63 -4.57 36.56 -10.15
C ALA A 63 -5.49 37.27 -11.15
N ALA A 64 -5.60 36.73 -12.39
CA ALA A 64 -6.47 37.29 -13.42
C ALA A 64 -7.92 36.79 -13.33
N CYS A 65 -8.19 35.76 -12.50
CA CYS A 65 -9.51 35.14 -12.37
C CYS A 65 -10.43 35.90 -11.39
N GLY A 66 -9.96 36.96 -10.74
CA GLY A 66 -10.75 37.75 -9.77
C GLY A 66 -11.17 36.89 -8.56
N LEU A 67 -10.27 36.04 -8.07
CA LEU A 67 -10.48 35.19 -6.90
C LEU A 67 -10.27 36.01 -5.60
N GLN A 68 -10.98 35.60 -4.54
CA GLN A 68 -10.82 36.17 -3.21
C GLN A 68 -9.74 35.43 -2.42
N ASP A 69 -8.89 36.18 -1.72
CA ASP A 69 -7.83 35.63 -0.91
C ASP A 69 -8.37 34.78 0.26
N GLY A 70 -7.78 33.61 0.48
CA GLY A 70 -8.19 32.66 1.51
C GLY A 70 -9.38 31.76 1.13
N GLN A 71 -10.04 32.00 0.00
CA GLN A 71 -11.23 31.23 -0.41
C GLN A 71 -10.88 29.92 -1.06
N VAL A 72 -11.69 28.87 -0.80
CA VAL A 72 -11.66 27.58 -1.49
C VAL A 72 -12.61 27.62 -2.69
N TYR A 73 -12.13 27.11 -3.81
CA TYR A 73 -12.84 27.08 -5.07
C TYR A 73 -12.98 25.65 -5.59
N HIS A 74 -14.10 25.39 -6.28
CA HIS A 74 -14.37 24.19 -7.04
C HIS A 74 -14.35 24.51 -8.52
N TYR A 75 -13.77 23.67 -9.37
CA TYR A 75 -13.63 23.95 -10.79
C TYR A 75 -13.53 22.70 -11.66
N TRP A 76 -13.78 22.90 -12.95
CA TRP A 76 -13.55 21.95 -14.03
C TRP A 76 -12.88 22.66 -15.22
N PHE A 77 -12.36 21.88 -16.15
CA PHE A 77 -12.10 22.35 -17.50
C PHE A 77 -13.24 21.91 -18.44
N GLU A 78 -13.82 22.83 -19.19
CA GLU A 78 -14.80 22.57 -20.24
C GLU A 78 -14.07 22.45 -21.56
N VAL A 79 -14.23 21.30 -22.24
CA VAL A 79 -13.48 20.91 -23.43
C VAL A 79 -14.38 20.19 -24.44
N THR A 80 -13.98 20.15 -25.71
CA THR A 80 -14.56 19.22 -26.66
C THR A 80 -14.11 17.81 -26.32
N ASP A 81 -15.05 16.89 -26.25
CA ASP A 81 -14.77 15.47 -26.03
C ASP A 81 -14.02 14.88 -27.24
N THR A 82 -12.92 14.18 -26.98
CA THR A 82 -12.08 13.56 -28.01
C THR A 82 -12.17 12.03 -27.99
N ALA A 83 -13.05 11.44 -27.19
CA ALA A 83 -13.20 10.01 -27.09
C ALA A 83 -13.61 9.39 -28.43
N PRO A 84 -12.85 8.41 -28.96
CA PRO A 84 -13.11 7.87 -30.31
C PRO A 84 -14.33 6.95 -30.37
N PHE A 85 -14.84 6.50 -29.25
CA PHE A 85 -15.99 5.62 -29.12
C PHE A 85 -17.32 6.39 -29.01
N ARG A 86 -17.29 7.72 -29.06
CA ARG A 86 -18.48 8.59 -29.03
C ARG A 86 -18.59 9.45 -30.28
N SER A 87 -19.81 9.66 -30.73
CA SER A 87 -20.09 10.55 -31.85
C SER A 87 -21.56 11.05 -31.76
N PRO A 88 -21.86 12.35 -31.97
CA PRO A 88 -20.88 13.43 -32.17
C PRO A 88 -20.11 13.74 -30.87
N HIS A 89 -18.94 14.37 -30.95
CA HIS A 89 -18.14 14.77 -29.79
C HIS A 89 -18.72 16.06 -29.13
N PRO A 90 -19.45 15.94 -28.02
CA PRO A 90 -20.02 17.09 -27.33
C PRO A 90 -18.94 17.87 -26.58
N THR A 91 -19.29 19.07 -26.12
CA THR A 91 -18.50 19.77 -25.12
C THR A 91 -18.86 19.22 -23.74
N LEU A 92 -17.87 18.73 -23.00
CA LEU A 92 -18.01 18.16 -21.67
C LEU A 92 -17.09 18.89 -20.67
N ARG A 93 -17.43 18.79 -19.39
CA ARG A 93 -16.55 19.21 -18.31
C ARG A 93 -15.73 18.01 -17.86
N CYS A 94 -14.43 18.19 -17.70
CA CYS A 94 -13.56 17.19 -17.11
C CYS A 94 -12.91 17.74 -15.83
N THR A 95 -12.65 16.87 -14.87
CA THR A 95 -11.80 17.20 -13.71
C THR A 95 -10.43 17.65 -14.19
N ASP A 96 -9.73 18.49 -13.48
CA ASP A 96 -8.34 18.79 -13.78
C ASP A 96 -7.50 17.51 -13.65
N PRO A 97 -6.81 17.04 -14.72
CA PRO A 97 -6.01 15.81 -14.65
C PRO A 97 -4.92 15.80 -13.56
N ALA A 98 -4.56 16.97 -13.06
CA ALA A 98 -3.61 17.13 -11.96
C ALA A 98 -4.27 17.81 -10.74
N ALA A 99 -5.53 17.53 -10.46
CA ALA A 99 -6.25 18.04 -9.31
C ALA A 99 -5.64 17.53 -7.99
N TYR A 100 -5.32 18.43 -7.07
CA TYR A 100 -4.76 18.08 -5.75
C TYR A 100 -5.79 17.58 -4.73
N GLY A 101 -7.07 17.75 -5.03
CA GLY A 101 -8.21 17.25 -4.28
C GLY A 101 -9.45 17.34 -5.14
N VAL A 102 -10.43 16.52 -4.87
CA VAL A 102 -11.70 16.43 -5.61
C VAL A 102 -12.89 16.39 -4.65
N ASP A 103 -14.05 16.76 -5.17
CA ASP A 103 -15.32 16.74 -4.42
C ASP A 103 -16.43 16.11 -5.25
N TRP A 104 -16.69 14.84 -5.00
CA TRP A 104 -17.74 14.07 -5.68
C TRP A 104 -19.16 14.44 -5.27
N ARG A 105 -19.34 15.33 -4.28
CA ARG A 105 -20.65 15.93 -4.00
C ARG A 105 -21.10 16.83 -5.14
N LEU A 106 -20.14 17.37 -5.89
CA LEU A 106 -20.39 18.26 -7.03
C LEU A 106 -19.84 17.61 -8.29
N ARG A 107 -20.75 17.15 -9.13
CA ARG A 107 -20.45 16.39 -10.36
C ARG A 107 -20.87 17.18 -11.60
N ALA A 108 -20.06 17.11 -12.62
CA ALA A 108 -20.42 17.55 -13.96
C ALA A 108 -20.82 16.36 -14.83
N ASN A 109 -21.52 16.61 -15.92
CA ASN A 109 -22.04 15.64 -16.87
C ASN A 109 -23.01 14.64 -16.21
N GLY A 110 -23.15 13.44 -16.77
CA GLY A 110 -23.99 12.37 -16.23
C GLY A 110 -23.66 11.03 -16.84
N GLY A 111 -24.07 9.95 -16.19
CA GLY A 111 -23.76 8.58 -16.61
C GLY A 111 -22.26 8.30 -16.54
N ASP A 112 -21.73 7.61 -17.54
CA ASP A 112 -20.32 7.20 -17.60
C ASP A 112 -19.32 8.38 -17.74
N ASP A 113 -19.82 9.59 -17.91
CA ASP A 113 -18.99 10.81 -18.07
C ASP A 113 -18.96 11.69 -16.81
N GLU A 114 -19.49 11.19 -15.70
CA GLU A 114 -19.43 11.93 -14.43
C GLU A 114 -17.99 12.34 -14.08
N ALA A 115 -17.83 13.62 -13.78
CA ALA A 115 -16.54 14.22 -13.40
C ALA A 115 -16.68 15.00 -12.10
N ALA A 116 -15.92 14.65 -11.09
CA ALA A 116 -15.87 15.38 -9.81
C ALA A 116 -15.33 16.79 -10.00
N ALA A 117 -15.77 17.74 -9.18
CA ALA A 117 -15.14 19.04 -9.13
C ALA A 117 -13.73 18.95 -8.54
N ALA A 118 -12.74 19.53 -9.21
CA ALA A 118 -11.43 19.76 -8.62
C ALA A 118 -11.52 20.84 -7.54
N VAL A 119 -10.74 20.72 -6.47
CA VAL A 119 -10.74 21.61 -5.30
C VAL A 119 -9.39 22.29 -5.17
N ILE A 120 -9.40 23.60 -4.96
CA ILE A 120 -8.19 24.40 -4.78
C ILE A 120 -8.45 25.59 -3.86
N ARG A 121 -7.46 26.01 -3.09
CA ARG A 121 -7.51 27.23 -2.30
C ARG A 121 -6.64 28.31 -2.94
N PHE A 122 -7.19 29.49 -3.09
CA PHE A 122 -6.42 30.67 -3.50
C PHE A 122 -5.97 31.44 -2.28
N GLN A 123 -4.66 31.63 -2.11
CA GLN A 123 -4.11 32.40 -0.99
C GLN A 123 -2.80 33.09 -1.40
N SER A 124 -2.74 34.42 -1.12
CA SER A 124 -1.54 35.25 -1.36
C SER A 124 -0.99 35.10 -2.78
N GLY A 125 -1.88 35.04 -3.76
CA GLY A 125 -1.54 34.90 -5.18
C GLY A 125 -1.17 33.47 -5.61
N ARG A 126 -1.28 32.47 -4.73
CA ARG A 126 -0.96 31.06 -4.99
C ARG A 126 -2.19 30.16 -4.92
N LEU A 127 -2.14 29.08 -5.68
CA LEU A 127 -3.08 27.96 -5.64
C LEU A 127 -2.48 26.87 -4.76
N LEU A 128 -3.20 26.50 -3.71
CA LEU A 128 -2.74 25.54 -2.70
C LEU A 128 -3.69 24.36 -2.61
N PRO A 129 -3.17 23.12 -2.37
CA PRO A 129 -4.00 21.98 -2.02
C PRO A 129 -4.92 22.31 -0.84
N SER A 130 -6.15 21.81 -0.87
CA SER A 130 -7.15 22.09 0.18
C SER A 130 -8.21 21.01 0.20
N ASP A 131 -8.80 20.80 1.37
CA ASP A 131 -10.10 20.17 1.48
C ASP A 131 -11.21 21.13 1.07
N PRO A 132 -12.41 20.65 0.69
CA PRO A 132 -13.51 21.52 0.21
C PRO A 132 -13.96 22.60 1.16
N GLU A 133 -13.90 22.38 2.48
CA GLU A 133 -14.44 23.30 3.50
C GLU A 133 -13.44 23.64 4.60
N THR A 134 -12.34 22.90 4.72
CA THR A 134 -11.33 23.10 5.77
C THR A 134 -9.95 23.30 5.18
N VAL A 135 -9.14 24.08 5.87
CA VAL A 135 -7.74 24.29 5.50
C VAL A 135 -6.90 23.25 6.20
N PRO A 136 -6.13 22.45 5.46
CA PRO A 136 -5.22 21.50 6.08
C PRO A 136 -4.22 22.19 7.01
N PRO A 137 -4.12 21.75 8.28
CA PRO A 137 -3.27 22.42 9.26
C PRO A 137 -1.77 22.26 8.97
N LEU A 138 -1.40 21.27 8.17
CA LEU A 138 -0.01 20.93 7.84
C LEU A 138 0.49 21.55 6.53
N PHE A 139 -0.39 22.20 5.75
CA PHE A 139 0.03 22.94 4.56
C PHE A 139 0.51 24.35 4.94
N GLY A 140 1.74 24.68 4.59
CA GLY A 140 2.31 26.01 4.77
C GLY A 140 3.83 25.99 4.96
N ALA A 141 4.44 27.17 5.01
CA ALA A 141 5.89 27.36 5.11
C ALA A 141 6.54 26.75 6.37
N ASN A 142 5.75 26.35 7.35
CA ASN A 142 6.21 25.77 8.62
C ASN A 142 5.99 24.26 8.73
N HIS A 143 5.47 23.62 7.69
CA HIS A 143 5.35 22.15 7.71
C HIS A 143 6.76 21.54 7.68
N ARG A 144 7.17 20.97 8.79
CA ARG A 144 8.42 20.23 8.94
C ARG A 144 8.10 18.79 9.29
N ASP A 145 8.47 17.91 8.40
CA ASP A 145 8.43 16.49 8.65
C ASP A 145 9.60 16.03 9.54
N VAL A 146 9.54 14.80 10.02
CA VAL A 146 10.62 14.17 10.76
C VAL A 146 11.83 14.00 9.82
N PRO A 147 13.07 14.19 10.32
CA PRO A 147 14.25 13.98 9.47
C PRO A 147 14.31 12.58 8.87
N MET A 148 14.49 12.50 7.57
CA MET A 148 14.49 11.23 6.79
C MET A 148 15.49 10.20 7.33
N LYS A 149 16.61 10.64 7.91
CA LYS A 149 17.63 9.77 8.52
C LYS A 149 17.11 8.96 9.72
N ASN A 150 15.99 9.38 10.31
CA ASN A 150 15.36 8.70 11.44
C ASN A 150 14.44 7.55 10.99
N LEU A 151 14.12 7.50 9.70
CA LEU A 151 13.31 6.41 9.14
C LEU A 151 14.11 5.10 9.06
N PRO A 152 13.49 3.94 9.20
CA PRO A 152 14.16 2.65 9.16
C PRO A 152 14.80 2.36 7.79
N VAL A 153 15.92 1.66 7.80
CA VAL A 153 16.58 1.16 6.59
C VAL A 153 15.82 -0.04 5.99
N ASN A 154 15.99 -0.26 4.69
CA ASN A 154 15.28 -1.31 3.94
C ASN A 154 15.41 -2.71 4.56
N ASP A 155 16.61 -3.07 5.01
CA ASP A 155 16.90 -4.41 5.52
C ASP A 155 16.28 -4.69 6.91
N ARG A 156 15.70 -3.67 7.55
CA ARG A 156 15.04 -3.77 8.85
C ARG A 156 13.52 -3.58 8.79
N LEU A 157 12.96 -3.49 7.59
CA LEU A 157 11.53 -3.29 7.44
C LEU A 157 10.74 -4.53 7.84
N VAL A 158 9.58 -4.28 8.42
CA VAL A 158 8.43 -5.17 8.53
C VAL A 158 7.23 -4.35 8.07
N ILE A 159 6.68 -4.70 6.91
CA ILE A 159 5.58 -3.99 6.28
C ILE A 159 4.26 -4.50 6.86
N TYR A 160 3.32 -3.59 7.10
CA TYR A 160 1.94 -3.90 7.42
C TYR A 160 1.07 -3.46 6.25
N GLU A 161 0.48 -4.42 5.55
CA GLU A 161 -0.41 -4.21 4.42
C GLU A 161 -1.84 -4.05 4.91
N LEU A 162 -2.54 -3.00 4.46
CA LEU A 162 -3.89 -2.69 4.93
C LEU A 162 -4.74 -2.07 3.82
N PRO A 163 -5.87 -2.66 3.43
CA PRO A 163 -6.96 -1.95 2.77
C PRO A 163 -7.55 -0.91 3.73
N THR A 164 -7.55 0.37 3.35
CA THR A 164 -7.98 1.46 4.24
C THR A 164 -9.37 1.23 4.83
N ALA A 165 -10.32 0.79 4.01
CA ALA A 165 -11.69 0.50 4.46
C ALA A 165 -11.77 -0.64 5.49
N TRP A 166 -10.82 -1.59 5.49
CA TRP A 166 -10.81 -2.70 6.44
C TRP A 166 -10.37 -2.30 7.85
N THR A 167 -9.82 -1.12 8.03
CA THR A 167 -9.38 -0.64 9.34
C THR A 167 -10.51 -0.64 10.36
N LYS A 168 -11.74 -0.47 9.94
CA LYS A 168 -12.89 -0.41 10.82
C LYS A 168 -14.09 -1.15 10.22
N SER A 169 -14.66 -2.07 10.97
CA SER A 169 -15.95 -2.67 10.64
C SER A 169 -17.09 -1.66 10.83
N GLY A 170 -18.22 -1.92 10.17
CA GLY A 170 -19.44 -1.16 10.35
C GLY A 170 -20.12 -1.43 11.71
N ASP A 171 -21.44 -1.49 11.76
CA ASP A 171 -22.18 -1.77 12.99
C ASP A 171 -21.98 -3.23 13.44
N VAL A 172 -21.89 -3.44 14.75
CA VAL A 172 -21.75 -4.77 15.39
C VAL A 172 -22.92 -5.70 15.07
N VAL A 173 -24.09 -5.14 14.80
CA VAL A 173 -25.35 -5.90 14.60
C VAL A 173 -25.48 -6.45 13.19
N ASP A 174 -24.72 -5.93 12.24
CA ASP A 174 -24.71 -6.40 10.86
C ASP A 174 -23.71 -7.54 10.70
N GLU A 175 -24.20 -8.75 10.42
CA GLU A 175 -23.35 -9.92 10.12
C GLU A 175 -22.44 -9.70 8.91
N HIS A 176 -22.75 -8.69 8.10
CA HIS A 176 -22.04 -8.32 6.88
C HIS A 176 -21.31 -6.99 7.04
N ASN A 177 -20.65 -6.81 8.16
CA ASN A 177 -19.86 -5.62 8.47
C ASN A 177 -18.97 -5.17 7.31
N VAL A 178 -19.48 -4.24 6.54
CA VAL A 178 -18.72 -3.59 5.48
C VAL A 178 -17.62 -2.74 6.09
N GLY A 179 -16.44 -2.78 5.55
CA GLY A 179 -15.37 -1.87 5.95
C GLY A 179 -15.78 -0.41 5.75
N VAL A 180 -15.66 0.39 6.80
CA VAL A 180 -16.00 1.83 6.80
C VAL A 180 -14.83 2.69 7.25
N GLY A 181 -13.63 2.09 7.31
CA GLY A 181 -12.40 2.77 7.70
C GLY A 181 -12.01 3.89 6.73
N THR A 182 -11.33 4.89 7.27
CA THR A 182 -10.85 6.07 6.58
C THR A 182 -9.39 6.32 6.94
N PHE A 183 -8.74 7.29 6.30
CA PHE A 183 -7.37 7.69 6.65
C PHE A 183 -7.22 8.05 8.13
N ARG A 184 -8.25 8.66 8.75
CA ARG A 184 -8.26 8.92 10.20
C ARG A 184 -8.29 7.65 11.04
N ASP A 185 -9.03 6.64 10.59
CA ASP A 185 -9.09 5.36 11.30
C ASP A 185 -7.74 4.64 11.21
N VAL A 186 -7.08 4.66 10.05
CA VAL A 186 -5.70 4.16 9.91
C VAL A 186 -4.75 4.90 10.85
N GLN A 187 -4.86 6.22 10.95
CA GLN A 187 -4.03 7.01 11.88
C GLN A 187 -4.20 6.55 13.32
N THR A 188 -5.38 6.09 13.74
CA THR A 188 -5.61 5.58 15.11
C THR A 188 -4.84 4.29 15.41
N LEU A 189 -4.40 3.53 14.41
CA LEU A 189 -3.54 2.38 14.60
C LEU A 189 -2.10 2.79 15.02
N ILE A 190 -1.73 4.03 14.80
CA ILE A 190 -0.40 4.59 15.07
C ILE A 190 -0.42 5.51 16.28
N GLU A 191 -1.42 6.39 16.35
CA GLU A 191 -1.59 7.36 17.43
C GLU A 191 -2.78 7.00 18.31
N LYS A 192 -2.59 7.03 19.62
CA LYS A 192 -3.68 6.80 20.58
C LYS A 192 -4.83 7.77 20.39
N GLY A 193 -6.00 7.24 20.27
CA GLY A 193 -7.29 7.91 20.53
C GLY A 193 -7.83 8.74 19.39
N THR A 194 -9.02 8.77 19.14
CA THR A 194 -10.04 9.76 18.93
C THR A 194 -10.40 10.19 17.51
N ARG A 195 -9.58 10.09 16.51
CA ARG A 195 -9.95 10.70 15.21
C ARG A 195 -11.00 9.91 14.43
N GLY A 196 -11.00 8.57 14.55
CA GLY A 196 -11.97 7.70 13.88
C GLY A 196 -13.06 7.11 14.78
N GLY A 197 -13.09 7.43 16.04
CA GLY A 197 -13.69 6.69 17.12
C GLY A 197 -15.21 6.77 17.31
N HIS A 198 -16.01 6.77 16.25
CA HIS A 198 -17.46 6.81 16.39
C HIS A 198 -18.11 5.46 16.81
N PHE A 199 -17.39 4.35 16.70
CA PHE A 199 -17.90 3.02 17.04
C PHE A 199 -17.37 2.56 18.40
N ALA A 200 -18.21 2.53 19.40
CA ALA A 200 -17.83 2.24 20.79
C ALA A 200 -17.27 0.82 21.00
N HIS A 201 -17.60 -0.14 20.14
CA HIS A 201 -17.10 -1.51 20.19
C HIS A 201 -15.65 -1.65 19.70
N LEU A 202 -15.11 -0.67 19.03
CA LEU A 202 -13.76 -0.69 18.49
C LEU A 202 -12.73 -0.13 19.48
N ARG A 203 -12.73 -0.66 20.71
CA ARG A 203 -11.85 -0.21 21.79
C ARG A 203 -10.36 -0.29 21.41
N ARG A 204 -9.98 -1.32 20.63
CA ARG A 204 -8.59 -1.48 20.22
C ARG A 204 -8.07 -0.26 19.46
N LEU A 205 -8.86 0.26 18.52
CA LEU A 205 -8.50 1.47 17.75
C LEU A 205 -8.43 2.72 18.63
N ARG A 206 -9.26 2.79 19.68
CA ARG A 206 -9.30 3.94 20.57
C ARG A 206 -8.20 3.94 21.62
N ASP A 207 -7.91 2.78 22.22
CA ASP A 207 -7.13 2.67 23.46
C ASP A 207 -5.68 2.19 23.22
N HIS A 208 -5.37 1.68 22.04
CA HIS A 208 -4.07 1.10 21.68
C HIS A 208 -3.47 1.75 20.41
N GLN A 209 -2.16 1.71 20.31
CA GLN A 209 -1.39 2.03 19.10
C GLN A 209 -1.02 0.72 18.42
N HIS A 210 -1.96 0.11 17.72
CA HIS A 210 -1.84 -1.29 17.27
C HIS A 210 -0.55 -1.57 16.50
N LEU A 211 -0.17 -0.73 15.52
CA LEU A 211 1.06 -0.91 14.72
C LEU A 211 2.32 -0.75 15.58
N ILE A 212 2.30 0.18 16.51
CA ILE A 212 3.43 0.43 17.42
C ILE A 212 3.53 -0.70 18.47
N ASP A 213 2.38 -1.17 18.98
CA ASP A 213 2.32 -2.31 19.89
C ASP A 213 2.84 -3.58 19.21
N LEU A 214 2.51 -3.78 17.93
CA LEU A 214 3.03 -4.87 17.10
C LEU A 214 4.53 -4.71 16.83
N GLY A 215 4.98 -3.49 16.56
CA GLY A 215 6.38 -3.15 16.26
C GLY A 215 6.71 -3.08 14.78
N THR A 216 5.70 -3.05 13.89
CA THR A 216 5.90 -2.80 12.46
C THR A 216 6.42 -1.38 12.22
N ASN A 217 7.21 -1.20 11.17
CA ASN A 217 7.89 0.05 10.88
C ASN A 217 7.75 0.49 9.42
N ALA A 218 6.82 -0.12 8.71
CA ALA A 218 6.36 0.33 7.41
C ALA A 218 4.86 0.03 7.27
N LEU A 219 4.11 0.95 6.68
CA LEU A 219 2.70 0.81 6.34
C LEU A 219 2.56 0.88 4.83
N GLU A 220 1.89 -0.09 4.24
CA GLU A 220 1.46 -0.12 2.85
C GLU A 220 -0.07 -0.08 2.83
N LEU A 221 -0.64 1.00 2.36
CA LEU A 221 -2.08 1.09 2.11
C LEU A 221 -2.38 0.71 0.66
N LEU A 222 -3.48 -0.01 0.46
CA LEU A 222 -4.06 -0.15 -0.87
C LEU A 222 -4.30 1.24 -1.47
N PRO A 223 -4.45 1.34 -2.80
CA PRO A 223 -4.36 2.61 -3.52
C PRO A 223 -5.09 3.75 -2.82
N PRO A 224 -4.37 4.76 -2.32
CA PRO A 224 -4.98 5.89 -1.63
C PRO A 224 -5.37 7.04 -2.56
N ALA A 225 -5.08 6.92 -3.87
CA ALA A 225 -5.52 7.88 -4.87
C ALA A 225 -7.01 7.76 -5.16
N ASP A 226 -7.64 8.86 -5.54
CA ASP A 226 -9.09 8.96 -5.72
C ASP A 226 -9.63 8.05 -6.82
N THR A 227 -10.74 7.38 -6.52
CA THR A 227 -11.43 6.48 -7.41
C THR A 227 -12.89 6.87 -7.58
N PHE A 228 -13.45 6.52 -8.73
CA PHE A 228 -14.89 6.67 -8.99
C PHE A 228 -15.75 5.71 -8.14
N VAL A 229 -15.18 4.56 -7.76
CA VAL A 229 -15.86 3.54 -6.98
C VAL A 229 -15.85 3.86 -5.49
N ASP A 230 -16.83 3.34 -4.76
CA ASP A 230 -16.93 3.62 -3.32
C ASP A 230 -15.82 2.92 -2.49
N ARG A 231 -15.67 3.35 -1.24
CA ARG A 231 -14.64 2.88 -0.29
C ARG A 231 -14.63 1.36 -0.05
N ARG A 232 -15.70 0.64 -0.39
CA ARG A 232 -15.78 -0.82 -0.22
C ARG A 232 -14.90 -1.54 -1.23
N SER A 233 -14.61 -0.91 -2.35
CA SER A 233 -13.62 -1.36 -3.31
C SER A 233 -12.21 -1.14 -2.77
N TRP A 234 -11.25 -1.87 -3.34
CA TRP A 234 -9.85 -1.75 -2.92
C TRP A 234 -9.11 -0.52 -3.47
N GLY A 235 -9.74 0.29 -4.32
CA GLY A 235 -9.11 1.47 -4.91
C GLY A 235 -8.41 1.23 -6.26
N TYR A 236 -8.45 0.02 -6.82
CA TYR A 236 -7.78 -0.29 -8.10
C TYR A 236 -8.53 0.21 -9.35
N ALA A 237 -9.38 1.21 -9.20
CA ALA A 237 -10.08 1.86 -10.29
C ALA A 237 -9.80 3.38 -10.28
N THR A 238 -8.51 3.75 -10.28
CA THR A 238 -8.06 5.12 -10.10
C THR A 238 -8.61 6.05 -11.16
N SER A 239 -9.18 7.17 -10.72
CA SER A 239 -9.76 8.23 -11.55
C SER A 239 -8.92 9.51 -11.49
N ASN A 240 -8.65 10.02 -10.29
CA ASN A 240 -7.94 11.28 -10.09
C ASN A 240 -6.60 11.02 -9.38
N TYR A 241 -5.56 10.77 -10.16
CA TYR A 241 -4.26 10.30 -9.69
C TYR A 241 -3.54 11.21 -8.68
N PHE A 242 -3.77 12.52 -8.73
CA PHE A 242 -3.06 13.49 -7.87
C PHE A 242 -3.80 13.77 -6.56
N ALA A 243 -5.03 13.31 -6.42
CA ALA A 243 -5.87 13.55 -5.25
C ALA A 243 -5.95 12.32 -4.35
N PRO A 244 -5.90 12.47 -3.02
CA PRO A 244 -6.30 11.41 -2.10
C PRO A 244 -7.80 11.10 -2.26
N ASP A 245 -8.16 9.84 -2.05
CA ASP A 245 -9.50 9.32 -2.25
C ASP A 245 -10.54 10.06 -1.40
N PHE A 246 -11.57 10.57 -2.07
CA PHE A 246 -12.65 11.33 -1.49
C PHE A 246 -13.38 10.56 -0.38
N ASP A 247 -13.74 9.32 -0.63
CA ASP A 247 -14.51 8.52 0.31
C ASP A 247 -13.68 8.07 1.52
N LEU A 248 -12.38 7.79 1.32
CA LEU A 248 -11.46 7.46 2.41
C LEU A 248 -11.13 8.67 3.30
N GLY A 249 -11.41 9.89 2.83
CA GLY A 249 -11.33 11.11 3.62
C GLY A 249 -12.65 11.55 4.25
N ARG A 250 -13.69 10.69 4.27
CA ARG A 250 -15.02 11.02 4.76
C ARG A 250 -15.49 10.01 5.83
N PRO A 251 -15.10 10.21 7.10
CA PRO A 251 -15.48 9.29 8.17
C PRO A 251 -17.00 9.28 8.39
N LEU A 252 -17.58 8.07 8.44
CA LEU A 252 -18.98 7.87 8.75
C LEU A 252 -19.25 8.12 10.24
N ASP A 253 -20.38 8.76 10.52
CA ASP A 253 -20.88 8.99 11.86
C ASP A 253 -22.19 8.20 12.06
N PRO A 254 -22.22 7.20 12.93
CA PRO A 254 -23.41 6.39 13.13
C PRO A 254 -24.59 7.16 13.77
N ALA A 255 -24.34 8.35 14.30
CA ALA A 255 -25.40 9.21 14.81
C ALA A 255 -26.11 10.01 13.71
N LEU A 256 -25.60 10.00 12.49
CA LEU A 256 -26.16 10.71 11.35
C LEU A 256 -26.86 9.74 10.38
N SER A 257 -27.84 10.25 9.63
CA SER A 257 -28.44 9.49 8.54
C SER A 257 -27.44 9.27 7.41
N ALA A 258 -27.74 8.32 6.49
CA ALA A 258 -26.95 8.11 5.28
C ALA A 258 -26.79 9.40 4.47
N GLU A 259 -27.90 10.13 4.22
CA GLU A 259 -27.90 11.42 3.51
C GLU A 259 -27.02 12.47 4.19
N GLN A 260 -27.06 12.54 5.53
CA GLN A 260 -26.20 13.45 6.29
C GLN A 260 -24.72 13.07 6.20
N ASN A 261 -24.39 11.79 6.19
CA ASN A 261 -23.03 11.33 5.99
C ASN A 261 -22.54 11.62 4.57
N GLU A 262 -23.38 11.40 3.56
CA GLU A 262 -23.06 11.72 2.16
C GLU A 262 -22.86 13.22 1.91
N ALA A 263 -23.59 14.07 2.63
CA ALA A 263 -23.46 15.52 2.53
C ALA A 263 -22.20 16.09 3.20
N LYS A 264 -21.48 15.31 4.02
CA LYS A 264 -20.25 15.78 4.68
C LYS A 264 -19.17 16.12 3.66
N ALA A 265 -18.49 17.23 3.89
CA ALA A 265 -17.28 17.55 3.17
C ALA A 265 -16.17 16.52 3.48
N PRO A 266 -15.42 16.05 2.48
CA PRO A 266 -14.25 15.22 2.73
C PRO A 266 -13.13 16.05 3.34
N THR A 267 -12.28 15.39 4.09
CA THR A 267 -11.02 15.94 4.62
C THR A 267 -9.82 15.10 4.13
N ALA A 268 -9.95 14.52 2.92
CA ALA A 268 -9.02 13.55 2.37
C ALA A 268 -7.59 14.07 2.30
N VAL A 269 -7.41 15.31 1.85
CA VAL A 269 -6.08 15.93 1.68
C VAL A 269 -5.40 16.11 3.04
N SER A 270 -6.10 16.67 4.03
CA SER A 270 -5.55 16.89 5.37
C SER A 270 -5.39 15.60 6.16
N ASP A 271 -6.31 14.66 6.02
CA ASP A 271 -6.27 13.40 6.74
C ASP A 271 -5.13 12.51 6.24
N PHE A 272 -4.92 12.43 4.93
CA PHE A 272 -3.81 11.67 4.37
C PHE A 272 -2.46 12.29 4.75
N LEU A 273 -2.31 13.62 4.65
CA LEU A 273 -1.10 14.30 5.09
C LEU A 273 -0.81 14.05 6.57
N SER A 274 -1.84 14.10 7.43
CA SER A 274 -1.73 13.83 8.86
C SER A 274 -1.33 12.39 9.13
N LEU A 275 -1.87 11.43 8.38
CA LEU A 275 -1.54 10.02 8.50
C LEU A 275 -0.05 9.77 8.19
N VAL A 276 0.46 10.27 7.06
CA VAL A 276 1.88 10.08 6.71
C VAL A 276 2.79 10.75 7.73
N HIS A 277 2.44 11.96 8.19
CA HIS A 277 3.19 12.63 9.25
C HIS A 277 3.20 11.84 10.58
N SER A 278 2.08 11.23 10.95
CA SER A 278 1.99 10.33 12.11
C SER A 278 2.88 9.09 11.94
N CYS A 279 2.89 8.49 10.74
CA CYS A 279 3.80 7.39 10.42
C CYS A 279 5.26 7.80 10.72
N HIS A 280 5.70 8.90 10.14
CA HIS A 280 7.09 9.38 10.30
C HIS A 280 7.44 9.70 11.75
N THR A 281 6.55 10.37 12.48
CA THR A 281 6.74 10.71 13.90
C THR A 281 6.97 9.48 14.78
N HIS A 282 6.39 8.34 14.40
CA HIS A 282 6.54 7.06 15.07
C HIS A 282 7.58 6.12 14.44
N GLY A 283 8.37 6.62 13.47
CA GLY A 283 9.40 5.84 12.80
C GLY A 283 8.86 4.76 11.86
N VAL A 284 7.67 4.99 11.31
CA VAL A 284 7.02 4.12 10.34
C VAL A 284 7.14 4.75 8.95
N ARG A 285 7.66 4.01 7.97
CA ARG A 285 7.69 4.43 6.56
C ARG A 285 6.33 4.24 5.92
N PHE A 286 6.00 5.09 4.96
CA PHE A 286 4.77 4.99 4.19
C PHE A 286 5.04 4.55 2.76
N PHE A 287 4.46 3.41 2.37
CA PHE A 287 4.48 2.90 1.00
C PHE A 287 3.18 3.24 0.29
N TYR A 288 3.31 3.84 -0.87
CA TYR A 288 2.21 4.22 -1.75
C TYR A 288 1.96 3.10 -2.77
N ASP A 289 0.76 2.53 -2.77
CA ASP A 289 0.33 1.59 -3.79
C ASP A 289 -0.14 2.35 -5.03
N ALA A 290 0.61 2.21 -6.11
CA ALA A 290 0.42 2.95 -7.36
C ALA A 290 -0.18 2.07 -8.44
N VAL A 291 -1.44 2.33 -8.78
CA VAL A 291 -2.13 1.72 -9.93
C VAL A 291 -1.82 2.54 -11.16
N MET A 292 -0.97 2.03 -12.04
CA MET A 292 -0.55 2.79 -13.23
C MET A 292 -0.76 2.03 -14.54
N ALA A 293 -1.33 0.82 -14.51
CA ALA A 293 -1.60 0.06 -15.73
C ALA A 293 -2.83 0.59 -16.47
N PHE A 294 -3.86 0.90 -15.73
CA PHE A 294 -5.18 1.30 -16.26
C PHE A 294 -5.84 2.36 -15.38
N SER A 295 -6.83 3.02 -15.92
CA SER A 295 -7.63 4.06 -15.25
C SER A 295 -9.12 3.82 -15.42
N ASN A 296 -9.90 4.46 -14.57
CA ASN A 296 -11.36 4.46 -14.68
C ASN A 296 -11.89 5.88 -14.45
N HIS A 297 -12.69 6.40 -15.41
CA HIS A 297 -13.22 7.76 -15.35
C HIS A 297 -12.17 8.88 -15.23
N ASP A 298 -10.94 8.65 -15.68
CA ASP A 298 -9.92 9.69 -15.61
C ASP A 298 -10.21 10.85 -16.61
N PRO A 299 -9.71 12.06 -16.31
CA PRO A 299 -10.03 13.25 -17.11
C PRO A 299 -9.58 13.17 -18.57
N TYR A 300 -8.49 12.44 -18.88
CA TYR A 300 -8.01 12.30 -20.25
C TYR A 300 -8.90 11.41 -21.12
N ARG A 301 -9.78 10.60 -20.50
CA ARG A 301 -10.84 9.89 -21.22
C ARG A 301 -11.73 10.85 -22.04
N ILE A 302 -11.98 12.04 -21.52
CA ILE A 302 -12.73 13.12 -22.18
C ILE A 302 -11.80 14.04 -22.95
N ALA A 303 -10.74 14.49 -22.29
CA ALA A 303 -9.92 15.60 -22.75
C ALA A 303 -9.02 15.25 -23.94
N ASP A 304 -8.40 14.08 -23.92
CA ASP A 304 -7.45 13.65 -24.95
C ASP A 304 -7.18 12.14 -24.93
N PHE A 305 -8.17 11.36 -25.31
CA PHE A 305 -8.11 9.91 -25.20
C PHE A 305 -6.93 9.28 -25.95
N LEU A 306 -6.80 9.62 -27.24
CA LEU A 306 -5.85 8.91 -28.12
C LEU A 306 -4.37 9.20 -27.83
N ASP A 307 -4.06 10.29 -27.17
CA ASP A 307 -2.69 10.62 -26.77
C ASP A 307 -2.26 9.94 -25.45
N PHE A 308 -3.24 9.59 -24.60
CA PHE A 308 -2.99 9.03 -23.28
C PHE A 308 -3.38 7.56 -23.12
N HIS A 309 -4.41 7.09 -23.85
CA HIS A 309 -4.94 5.73 -23.73
C HIS A 309 -4.76 4.91 -25.00
N VAL A 310 -4.73 3.60 -24.83
CA VAL A 310 -4.76 2.63 -25.92
C VAL A 310 -6.21 2.44 -26.35
N PHE A 311 -6.46 2.55 -27.64
CA PHE A 311 -7.76 2.30 -28.22
C PHE A 311 -7.75 0.98 -29.00
N PHE A 312 -8.60 0.05 -28.59
CA PHE A 312 -8.85 -1.20 -29.29
C PHE A 312 -10.21 -1.12 -29.95
N ASN A 313 -10.26 -1.31 -31.26
CA ASN A 313 -11.50 -1.38 -32.01
C ASN A 313 -11.86 -2.84 -32.21
N HIS A 314 -12.71 -3.37 -31.35
CA HIS A 314 -13.22 -4.75 -31.43
C HIS A 314 -14.57 -4.84 -32.15
N GLY A 315 -15.15 -3.72 -32.58
CA GLY A 315 -16.48 -3.64 -33.15
C GLY A 315 -17.63 -3.75 -32.14
N ASP A 316 -17.30 -3.72 -30.86
CA ASP A 316 -18.22 -3.66 -29.72
C ASP A 316 -17.92 -2.40 -28.92
N PRO A 317 -18.80 -1.39 -28.86
CA PRO A 317 -18.56 -0.15 -28.15
C PRO A 317 -18.28 -0.31 -26.67
N GLU A 318 -18.72 -1.39 -26.02
CA GLU A 318 -18.44 -1.66 -24.62
C GLU A 318 -17.03 -2.21 -24.40
N GLN A 319 -16.39 -2.73 -25.46
CA GLN A 319 -15.04 -3.32 -25.37
C GLN A 319 -13.99 -2.53 -26.16
N ASP A 320 -14.41 -1.57 -26.98
CA ASP A 320 -13.50 -0.88 -27.91
C ASP A 320 -12.41 -0.07 -27.23
N ASN A 321 -12.60 0.34 -25.96
CA ASN A 321 -11.67 1.14 -25.18
C ASN A 321 -11.09 0.42 -23.97
N ARG A 322 -11.33 -0.89 -23.82
CA ARG A 322 -10.87 -1.66 -22.67
C ARG A 322 -10.03 -2.85 -23.09
N ASP A 323 -8.99 -3.13 -22.32
CA ASP A 323 -8.23 -4.38 -22.38
C ASP A 323 -8.55 -5.28 -21.18
N GLY A 324 -9.79 -5.37 -20.81
CA GLY A 324 -10.35 -6.47 -20.02
C GLY A 324 -10.11 -6.50 -18.52
N PHE A 325 -9.28 -5.62 -17.91
CA PHE A 325 -8.92 -5.78 -16.49
C PHE A 325 -8.99 -4.50 -15.66
N GLY A 326 -9.91 -3.71 -15.60
CA GLY A 326 -9.99 -2.60 -14.62
C GLY A 326 -10.20 -1.23 -15.26
N GLY A 327 -10.13 -1.10 -16.57
CA GLY A 327 -10.37 0.17 -17.23
C GLY A 327 -9.58 0.39 -18.50
N ASP A 328 -9.45 1.65 -18.88
CA ASP A 328 -8.70 2.08 -20.04
C ASP A 328 -7.17 1.95 -19.78
N LEU A 329 -6.45 1.25 -20.67
CA LEU A 329 -5.01 1.10 -20.57
C LEU A 329 -4.28 2.40 -20.94
N TRP A 330 -3.26 2.74 -20.16
CA TRP A 330 -2.36 3.86 -20.47
C TRP A 330 -1.41 3.54 -21.63
N LYS A 331 -1.17 4.53 -22.49
CA LYS A 331 -0.35 4.39 -23.70
C LYS A 331 1.13 4.70 -23.44
N TYR A 332 1.88 3.70 -22.96
CA TYR A 332 3.27 3.89 -22.52
C TYR A 332 4.34 3.75 -23.61
N ALA A 333 4.01 3.23 -24.77
CA ALA A 333 4.98 2.95 -25.83
C ALA A 333 5.16 4.05 -26.87
N PHE A 334 4.38 5.14 -26.80
CA PHE A 334 4.36 6.16 -27.85
C PHE A 334 5.22 7.37 -27.50
N LEU A 335 6.42 7.42 -28.13
CA LEU A 335 7.37 8.53 -28.00
C LEU A 335 7.10 9.61 -29.03
N GLN A 336 7.08 10.86 -28.60
CA GLN A 336 6.87 12.01 -29.48
C GLN A 336 7.55 13.28 -28.95
N ARG A 337 7.79 14.23 -29.87
CA ARG A 337 8.29 15.56 -29.51
C ARG A 337 7.15 16.40 -28.95
N ALA A 338 7.13 16.64 -27.64
CA ALA A 338 5.99 17.23 -26.94
C ALA A 338 6.41 18.02 -25.71
N PHE A 339 5.45 18.66 -25.04
CA PHE A 339 5.68 19.27 -23.73
C PHE A 339 6.01 18.20 -22.70
N ASP A 340 7.07 18.43 -21.96
CA ASP A 340 7.47 17.59 -20.83
C ASP A 340 6.99 18.22 -19.52
N PRO A 341 6.02 17.62 -18.83
CA PRO A 341 5.44 18.18 -17.60
C PRO A 341 6.43 18.21 -16.43
N LEU A 342 7.48 17.40 -16.45
CA LEU A 342 8.50 17.38 -15.40
C LEU A 342 9.45 18.57 -15.50
N THR A 343 9.80 18.99 -16.70
CA THR A 343 10.82 20.02 -16.94
C THR A 343 10.26 21.35 -17.49
N GLY A 344 9.05 21.34 -18.01
CA GLY A 344 8.42 22.47 -18.68
C GLY A 344 9.00 22.78 -20.07
N LYS A 345 9.80 21.88 -20.64
CA LYS A 345 10.45 22.05 -21.95
C LYS A 345 9.78 21.17 -22.99
N THR A 346 10.01 21.47 -24.25
CA THR A 346 9.71 20.55 -25.35
C THR A 346 10.86 19.55 -25.48
N SER A 347 10.56 18.26 -25.29
CA SER A 347 11.50 17.15 -25.37
C SER A 347 10.88 15.93 -26.03
N ASP A 348 11.59 14.84 -26.14
CA ASP A 348 11.03 13.56 -26.54
C ASP A 348 10.39 12.92 -25.31
N VAL A 349 9.08 12.74 -25.32
CA VAL A 349 8.28 12.27 -24.19
C VAL A 349 7.34 11.14 -24.58
N HIS A 350 7.09 10.24 -23.65
CA HIS A 350 5.90 9.38 -23.64
C HIS A 350 4.84 10.07 -22.76
N ARG A 351 3.81 10.66 -23.33
CA ARG A 351 2.86 11.52 -22.58
C ARG A 351 2.29 10.82 -21.35
N ALA A 352 1.77 9.61 -21.51
CA ALA A 352 1.22 8.87 -20.40
C ALA A 352 2.26 8.56 -19.31
N ARG A 353 3.49 8.15 -19.67
CA ARG A 353 4.57 7.95 -18.67
C ARG A 353 4.89 9.24 -17.92
N HIS A 354 5.04 10.36 -18.65
CA HIS A 354 5.39 11.65 -18.04
C HIS A 354 4.26 12.20 -17.17
N HIS A 355 2.98 11.89 -17.50
CA HIS A 355 1.86 12.17 -16.62
C HIS A 355 1.98 11.37 -15.32
N MET A 356 2.22 10.06 -15.41
CA MET A 356 2.40 9.20 -14.24
C MET A 356 3.62 9.56 -13.40
N LEU A 357 4.74 9.91 -14.03
CA LEU A 357 5.90 10.41 -13.30
C LEU A 357 5.61 11.73 -12.59
N THR A 358 4.86 12.63 -13.22
CA THR A 358 4.44 13.90 -12.59
C THR A 358 3.54 13.65 -11.38
N HIS A 359 2.63 12.71 -11.48
CA HIS A 359 1.79 12.27 -10.36
C HIS A 359 2.66 11.75 -9.19
N LEU A 360 3.62 10.85 -9.46
CA LEU A 360 4.52 10.36 -8.40
C LEU A 360 5.34 11.49 -7.77
N MET A 361 5.86 12.44 -8.58
CA MET A 361 6.57 13.61 -8.05
C MET A 361 5.68 14.45 -7.15
N HIS A 362 4.39 14.59 -7.46
CA HIS A 362 3.43 15.27 -6.60
C HIS A 362 3.30 14.55 -5.23
N TRP A 363 3.07 13.22 -5.22
CA TRP A 363 2.96 12.47 -3.98
C TRP A 363 4.22 12.52 -3.13
N MET A 364 5.39 12.42 -3.76
CA MET A 364 6.67 12.54 -3.05
C MET A 364 6.91 13.92 -2.46
N ALA A 365 6.55 14.98 -3.19
CA ALA A 365 6.77 16.35 -2.74
C ALA A 365 5.73 16.81 -1.72
N GLN A 366 4.46 16.40 -1.88
CA GLN A 366 3.34 16.86 -1.09
C GLN A 366 3.12 16.03 0.17
N TYR A 367 3.21 14.71 0.04
CA TYR A 367 2.89 13.77 1.12
C TYR A 367 4.12 13.05 1.68
N HIS A 368 5.29 13.25 1.06
CA HIS A 368 6.56 12.67 1.55
C HIS A 368 6.57 11.13 1.62
N ILE A 369 5.95 10.45 0.68
CA ILE A 369 5.97 8.98 0.62
C ILE A 369 7.39 8.43 0.55
N ASP A 370 7.64 7.24 1.13
CA ASP A 370 8.97 6.66 1.36
C ASP A 370 9.25 5.40 0.54
N GLY A 371 8.29 4.97 -0.25
CA GLY A 371 8.41 3.81 -1.12
C GLY A 371 7.16 3.65 -1.97
N LEU A 372 7.28 2.79 -2.96
CA LEU A 372 6.20 2.46 -3.88
C LEU A 372 5.97 0.95 -3.91
N ARG A 373 4.71 0.55 -3.93
CA ARG A 373 4.29 -0.73 -4.48
C ARG A 373 3.66 -0.43 -5.85
N LEU A 374 4.12 -1.07 -6.89
CA LEU A 374 3.59 -0.93 -8.24
C LEU A 374 2.65 -2.09 -8.53
N ASP A 375 1.38 -1.77 -8.72
CA ASP A 375 0.35 -2.75 -9.04
C ASP A 375 0.55 -3.33 -10.43
N SER A 376 0.43 -4.66 -10.54
CA SER A 376 0.28 -5.39 -11.80
C SER A 376 1.28 -4.97 -12.89
N VAL A 377 2.57 -5.01 -12.60
CA VAL A 377 3.65 -4.45 -13.44
C VAL A 377 3.66 -5.01 -14.87
N ASN A 378 3.25 -6.27 -15.08
CA ASN A 378 3.18 -6.84 -16.43
C ASN A 378 2.16 -6.13 -17.32
N ASN A 379 1.12 -5.55 -16.75
CA ASN A 379 0.11 -4.82 -17.50
C ASN A 379 0.60 -3.45 -18.02
N TYR A 380 1.75 -2.95 -17.56
CA TYR A 380 2.39 -1.79 -18.21
C TYR A 380 2.90 -2.12 -19.62
N ASN A 381 3.11 -3.39 -19.90
CA ASN A 381 3.64 -3.91 -21.18
C ASN A 381 4.97 -3.26 -21.63
N ASN A 382 5.62 -2.54 -20.73
CA ASN A 382 6.86 -1.78 -20.95
C ASN A 382 7.67 -1.73 -19.65
N TRP A 383 8.49 -2.72 -19.39
CA TRP A 383 9.30 -2.79 -18.16
C TRP A 383 10.35 -1.68 -18.05
N ASP A 384 10.76 -1.08 -19.17
CA ASP A 384 11.62 0.11 -19.20
C ASP A 384 10.94 1.34 -18.54
N PHE A 385 9.61 1.37 -18.47
CA PHE A 385 8.89 2.37 -17.68
C PHE A 385 9.15 2.21 -16.17
N ALA A 386 9.33 0.99 -15.68
CA ALA A 386 9.71 0.75 -14.28
C ALA A 386 11.10 1.34 -13.97
N ASP A 387 12.04 1.35 -14.94
CA ASP A 387 13.33 2.06 -14.80
C ASP A 387 13.13 3.56 -14.67
N ASP A 388 12.25 4.16 -15.49
CA ASP A 388 11.93 5.58 -15.39
C ASP A 388 11.35 5.92 -14.01
N ILE A 389 10.40 5.14 -13.53
CA ILE A 389 9.81 5.31 -12.20
C ILE A 389 10.90 5.25 -11.12
N ARG A 390 11.69 4.18 -11.11
CA ARG A 390 12.77 4.00 -10.13
C ARG A 390 13.79 5.14 -10.18
N ARG A 391 14.18 5.58 -11.35
CA ARG A 391 15.16 6.67 -11.56
C ARG A 391 14.62 8.01 -11.03
N GLU A 392 13.44 8.42 -11.46
CA GLU A 392 12.88 9.74 -11.13
C GLU A 392 12.48 9.83 -9.64
N THR A 393 11.86 8.79 -9.10
CA THR A 393 11.48 8.78 -7.68
C THR A 393 12.69 8.75 -6.76
N ARG A 394 13.74 8.00 -7.13
CA ARG A 394 15.02 7.99 -6.39
C ARG A 394 15.75 9.33 -6.49
N ALA A 395 15.70 9.99 -7.64
CA ALA A 395 16.25 11.32 -7.79
C ALA A 395 15.54 12.35 -6.89
N ALA A 396 14.21 12.31 -6.84
CA ALA A 396 13.42 13.16 -5.94
C ALA A 396 13.71 12.87 -4.46
N TRP A 397 13.80 11.59 -4.09
CA TRP A 397 14.18 11.16 -2.74
C TRP A 397 15.56 11.67 -2.34
N ASN A 398 16.55 11.50 -3.21
CA ASN A 398 17.92 11.98 -2.97
C ASN A 398 18.01 13.49 -2.87
N ALA A 399 17.26 14.23 -3.67
CA ALA A 399 17.21 15.68 -3.59
C ALA A 399 16.66 16.16 -2.24
N ARG A 400 15.56 15.54 -1.73
CA ARG A 400 15.01 15.81 -0.42
C ARG A 400 16.00 15.46 0.68
N TRP A 401 16.65 14.28 0.60
CA TRP A 401 17.68 13.81 1.54
C TRP A 401 18.83 14.81 1.70
N GLN A 402 19.32 15.34 0.57
CA GLN A 402 20.40 16.35 0.54
C GLN A 402 19.93 17.70 1.11
N THR A 403 18.68 18.11 0.86
CA THR A 403 18.12 19.36 1.38
C THR A 403 18.08 19.37 2.92
N GLU A 404 17.96 18.22 3.55
CA GLU A 404 18.07 18.07 5.01
C GLU A 404 19.52 18.11 5.54
N GLY A 405 20.52 18.25 4.65
CA GLY A 405 21.93 18.25 5.01
C GLY A 405 22.50 16.88 5.35
N ASN A 406 21.82 15.80 4.96
CA ASN A 406 22.28 14.44 5.20
C ASN A 406 23.43 14.07 4.23
N PRO A 407 24.41 13.21 4.64
CA PRO A 407 25.44 12.71 3.75
C PRO A 407 24.79 11.81 2.68
N SER A 408 25.34 11.81 1.45
CA SER A 408 24.80 11.03 0.33
C SER A 408 24.69 9.52 0.63
N ALA A 409 25.58 8.99 1.45
CA ALA A 409 25.48 7.63 1.95
C ALA A 409 24.24 7.48 2.87
N GLY A 410 23.45 6.41 2.66
CA GLY A 410 22.29 6.09 3.45
C GLY A 410 20.94 6.52 2.84
N ALA A 411 20.92 7.33 1.80
CA ALA A 411 19.69 7.68 1.10
C ALA A 411 19.04 6.45 0.44
N ASP A 412 19.81 5.70 -0.32
CA ASP A 412 19.34 4.51 -1.05
C ASP A 412 18.88 3.36 -0.15
N GLU A 413 19.36 3.37 1.11
CA GLU A 413 18.97 2.37 2.10
C GLU A 413 17.56 2.60 2.67
N ARG A 414 16.88 3.70 2.34
CA ARG A 414 15.60 4.11 2.92
C ARG A 414 14.50 4.40 1.91
N PHE A 415 14.70 3.99 0.67
CA PHE A 415 13.71 4.10 -0.39
C PHE A 415 13.64 2.80 -1.18
N LEU A 416 12.43 2.36 -1.54
CA LEU A 416 12.21 1.15 -2.34
C LEU A 416 11.10 1.36 -3.36
N VAL A 417 11.29 0.78 -4.54
CA VAL A 417 10.25 0.57 -5.55
C VAL A 417 10.05 -0.94 -5.70
N VAL A 418 8.92 -1.43 -5.21
CA VAL A 418 8.55 -2.84 -5.20
C VAL A 418 7.46 -3.09 -6.23
N GLY A 419 7.59 -4.13 -7.05
CA GLY A 419 6.57 -4.54 -8.01
C GLY A 419 5.73 -5.70 -7.51
N GLU A 420 4.44 -5.65 -7.79
CA GLU A 420 3.56 -6.80 -7.67
C GLU A 420 3.47 -7.49 -9.03
N GLU A 421 3.75 -8.79 -9.02
CA GLU A 421 3.54 -9.69 -10.14
C GLU A 421 3.52 -11.14 -9.63
N LEU A 422 2.35 -11.74 -9.58
CA LEU A 422 2.13 -13.04 -8.93
C LEU A 422 2.89 -14.21 -9.59
N ALA A 423 3.30 -14.06 -10.85
CA ALA A 423 4.20 -15.01 -11.52
C ALA A 423 5.67 -14.87 -11.07
N VAL A 424 5.99 -13.85 -10.31
CA VAL A 424 7.32 -13.52 -9.75
C VAL A 424 8.45 -13.62 -10.79
N PRO A 425 8.36 -12.88 -11.91
CA PRO A 425 9.41 -12.93 -12.95
C PRO A 425 10.66 -12.20 -12.47
N LYS A 426 11.68 -12.96 -12.07
CA LYS A 426 12.93 -12.42 -11.49
C LYS A 426 13.66 -11.43 -12.42
N ALA A 427 13.37 -11.47 -13.73
CA ALA A 427 13.90 -10.49 -14.69
C ALA A 427 13.49 -9.04 -14.36
N LEU A 428 12.32 -8.83 -13.73
CA LEU A 428 11.89 -7.51 -13.25
C LEU A 428 12.85 -6.88 -12.22
N LEU A 429 13.65 -7.66 -11.51
CA LEU A 429 14.65 -7.15 -10.56
C LEU A 429 15.80 -6.37 -11.24
N ALA A 430 15.91 -6.41 -12.57
CA ALA A 430 16.77 -5.48 -13.31
C ALA A 430 16.19 -4.05 -13.33
N HIS A 431 14.88 -3.92 -13.22
CA HIS A 431 14.12 -2.68 -13.37
C HIS A 431 13.58 -2.13 -12.04
N LEU A 432 13.41 -2.98 -11.02
CA LEU A 432 12.84 -2.66 -9.71
C LEU A 432 13.80 -3.01 -8.57
N ASP A 433 13.54 -2.49 -7.38
CA ASP A 433 14.32 -2.79 -6.18
C ASP A 433 13.88 -4.09 -5.50
N GLY A 434 12.63 -4.51 -5.69
CA GLY A 434 12.08 -5.73 -5.12
C GLY A 434 10.79 -6.17 -5.79
N LEU A 435 10.36 -7.39 -5.45
CA LEU A 435 9.11 -7.99 -5.89
C LEU A 435 8.37 -8.61 -4.71
N TRP A 436 7.05 -8.58 -4.76
CA TRP A 436 6.22 -9.45 -3.94
C TRP A 436 6.60 -10.90 -4.22
N ASN A 437 6.84 -11.68 -3.15
CA ASN A 437 7.30 -13.07 -3.26
C ASN A 437 6.15 -14.05 -3.05
N GLU A 438 5.30 -14.19 -4.05
CA GLU A 438 4.20 -15.16 -4.06
C GLU A 438 4.69 -16.60 -3.87
N ASP A 439 5.92 -16.93 -4.32
CA ASP A 439 6.53 -18.23 -4.08
C ASP A 439 6.68 -18.54 -2.59
N PHE A 440 7.01 -17.53 -1.77
CA PHE A 440 7.08 -17.67 -0.32
C PHE A 440 5.74 -18.14 0.26
N LYS A 441 4.64 -17.44 -0.06
CA LYS A 441 3.29 -17.78 0.40
C LYS A 441 2.91 -19.21 -0.01
N ARG A 442 3.12 -19.55 -1.30
CA ARG A 442 2.78 -20.87 -1.83
C ARG A 442 3.54 -22.00 -1.10
N ILE A 443 4.83 -21.83 -0.88
CA ILE A 443 5.66 -22.82 -0.18
C ILE A 443 5.28 -22.88 1.30
N LEU A 444 5.15 -21.75 1.98
CA LEU A 444 4.82 -21.69 3.40
C LEU A 444 3.54 -22.43 3.72
N ARG A 445 2.48 -22.19 2.96
CA ARG A 445 1.17 -22.82 3.14
C ARG A 445 1.21 -24.35 3.04
N LYS A 446 2.07 -24.91 2.20
CA LYS A 446 2.31 -26.37 2.16
C LYS A 446 3.12 -26.85 3.36
N VAL A 447 4.18 -26.14 3.69
CA VAL A 447 5.14 -26.53 4.73
C VAL A 447 4.50 -26.54 6.13
N ILE A 448 3.65 -25.58 6.46
CA ILE A 448 2.93 -25.56 7.76
C ILE A 448 1.85 -26.64 7.89
N LEU A 449 1.53 -27.34 6.81
CA LEU A 449 0.71 -28.55 6.81
C LEU A 449 1.56 -29.83 6.76
N GLY A 450 2.88 -29.73 6.85
CA GLY A 450 3.80 -30.85 6.71
C GLY A 450 3.88 -31.44 5.30
N ARG A 451 3.55 -30.66 4.27
CA ARG A 451 3.55 -31.10 2.87
C ARG A 451 4.68 -30.46 2.08
N ASN A 452 5.20 -31.18 1.08
CA ASN A 452 6.11 -30.57 0.10
C ASN A 452 5.39 -29.48 -0.67
N ALA A 453 6.13 -28.45 -1.07
CA ALA A 453 5.68 -27.59 -2.16
C ALA A 453 5.64 -28.39 -3.48
N ASP A 454 4.66 -28.10 -4.32
CA ASP A 454 4.27 -28.98 -5.45
C ASP A 454 5.39 -29.25 -6.47
N THR A 455 6.37 -28.37 -6.59
CA THR A 455 7.50 -28.47 -7.54
C THR A 455 8.82 -28.90 -6.88
N GLU A 456 8.82 -29.16 -5.56
CA GLU A 456 10.06 -29.35 -4.83
C GLU A 456 10.39 -30.85 -4.65
N PRO A 457 11.67 -31.23 -4.75
CA PRO A 457 12.08 -32.62 -4.69
C PRO A 457 11.93 -33.22 -3.29
N SER A 458 11.91 -32.42 -2.25
CA SER A 458 11.78 -32.85 -0.86
C SER A 458 11.20 -31.79 0.05
N PHE A 459 10.72 -32.18 1.22
CA PHE A 459 10.28 -31.28 2.27
C PHE A 459 11.42 -30.37 2.75
N GLU A 460 12.61 -30.91 2.92
CA GLU A 460 13.79 -30.16 3.27
C GLU A 460 14.04 -29.02 2.27
N TRP A 461 13.97 -29.32 0.97
CA TRP A 461 14.22 -28.34 -0.06
C TRP A 461 13.14 -27.25 -0.10
N SER A 462 11.89 -27.61 0.15
CA SER A 462 10.80 -26.64 0.35
C SER A 462 11.12 -25.65 1.46
N VAL A 463 11.56 -26.14 2.63
CA VAL A 463 11.92 -25.26 3.76
C VAL A 463 13.19 -24.44 3.45
N ARG A 464 14.19 -25.01 2.77
CA ARG A 464 15.39 -24.25 2.37
C ARG A 464 15.05 -23.06 1.46
N LYS A 465 14.17 -23.27 0.47
CA LYS A 465 13.69 -22.19 -0.40
C LYS A 465 12.85 -21.16 0.36
N LEU A 466 12.03 -21.61 1.28
CA LEU A 466 11.21 -20.74 2.12
C LEU A 466 12.07 -19.78 2.96
N ILE A 467 13.11 -20.30 3.62
CA ILE A 467 13.94 -19.51 4.54
C ILE A 467 14.97 -18.67 3.80
N ASP A 468 15.46 -19.14 2.67
CA ASP A 468 16.47 -18.43 1.87
C ASP A 468 15.96 -18.18 0.44
N CYS A 469 15.43 -17.00 0.22
CA CYS A 469 14.87 -16.59 -1.09
C CYS A 469 15.92 -16.60 -2.22
N ARG A 470 17.23 -16.67 -1.91
CA ARG A 470 18.27 -16.84 -2.94
C ARG A 470 18.08 -18.16 -3.70
N ASN A 471 17.55 -19.18 -3.06
CA ASN A 471 17.18 -20.45 -3.69
C ASN A 471 15.94 -20.33 -4.62
N LEU A 472 15.26 -19.18 -4.61
CA LEU A 472 14.17 -18.81 -5.53
C LEU A 472 14.65 -17.86 -6.65
N GLY A 473 15.94 -17.51 -6.67
CA GLY A 473 16.52 -16.61 -7.68
C GLY A 473 16.61 -15.14 -7.28
N PHE A 474 16.25 -14.76 -6.06
CA PHE A 474 16.53 -13.44 -5.54
C PHE A 474 18.00 -13.31 -5.14
N THR A 475 18.59 -12.13 -5.22
CA THR A 475 20.02 -11.93 -4.95
C THR A 475 20.29 -11.03 -3.73
N GLY A 476 19.35 -10.19 -3.36
CA GLY A 476 19.42 -9.26 -2.23
C GLY A 476 18.32 -9.53 -1.19
N LEU A 477 18.51 -9.01 0.03
CA LEU A 477 17.52 -9.11 1.09
C LEU A 477 16.27 -8.31 0.75
N SER A 478 16.42 -7.09 0.29
CA SER A 478 15.32 -6.19 -0.10
C SER A 478 14.65 -6.56 -1.42
N HIS A 479 15.19 -7.53 -2.18
CA HIS A 479 14.62 -7.96 -3.46
C HIS A 479 13.35 -8.79 -3.31
N ALA A 480 13.09 -9.39 -2.15
CA ALA A 480 11.92 -10.22 -1.90
C ALA A 480 11.08 -9.63 -0.76
N VAL A 481 9.82 -9.31 -1.03
CA VAL A 481 8.83 -9.01 -0.01
C VAL A 481 8.05 -10.30 0.27
N ASN A 482 8.33 -10.93 1.41
CA ASN A 482 7.74 -12.21 1.82
C ASN A 482 6.45 -11.98 2.60
N TYR A 483 5.42 -12.80 2.36
CA TYR A 483 4.14 -12.70 3.08
C TYR A 483 3.46 -14.06 3.26
N VAL A 484 2.57 -14.15 4.24
CA VAL A 484 1.75 -15.35 4.52
C VAL A 484 0.38 -15.25 3.84
N GLY A 485 -0.10 -14.04 3.64
CA GLY A 485 -1.30 -13.63 2.94
C GLY A 485 -1.15 -12.21 2.44
N SER A 486 -1.99 -11.79 1.50
CA SER A 486 -2.14 -10.42 1.01
C SER A 486 -3.62 -10.10 0.89
N HIS A 487 -3.98 -8.86 0.55
CA HIS A 487 -5.37 -8.48 0.32
C HIS A 487 -6.06 -9.34 -0.76
N ASP A 488 -5.32 -9.95 -1.68
CA ASP A 488 -5.82 -10.88 -2.70
C ASP A 488 -6.35 -12.20 -2.14
N VAL A 489 -6.97 -12.15 -0.98
CA VAL A 489 -7.66 -13.31 -0.40
C VAL A 489 -8.87 -13.68 -1.27
N GLY A 490 -9.04 -14.97 -1.55
CA GLY A 490 -10.20 -15.44 -2.31
C GLY A 490 -9.92 -16.71 -3.11
N GLY A 491 -10.67 -17.77 -2.84
CA GLY A 491 -10.52 -19.07 -3.48
C GLY A 491 -9.45 -19.96 -2.86
N PRO A 492 -9.41 -21.25 -3.24
CA PRO A 492 -8.51 -22.24 -2.65
C PRO A 492 -7.04 -21.82 -2.72
N GLY A 493 -6.43 -21.63 -1.54
CA GLY A 493 -5.03 -21.23 -1.41
C GLY A 493 -4.78 -19.73 -1.26
N ASN A 494 -5.81 -18.91 -1.43
CA ASN A 494 -5.70 -17.45 -1.29
C ASN A 494 -6.48 -16.88 -0.10
N GLU A 495 -7.00 -17.70 0.78
CA GLU A 495 -7.70 -17.28 1.99
C GLU A 495 -6.72 -16.65 2.99
N ARG A 496 -7.23 -15.89 3.98
CA ARG A 496 -6.45 -15.53 5.17
C ARG A 496 -5.81 -16.78 5.78
N LEU A 497 -4.70 -16.62 6.48
CA LEU A 497 -3.99 -17.76 7.06
C LEU A 497 -4.88 -18.62 7.97
N TYR A 498 -5.75 -18.00 8.78
CA TYR A 498 -6.71 -18.71 9.62
C TYR A 498 -7.67 -19.57 8.78
N ASN A 499 -8.33 -18.98 7.78
CA ASN A 499 -9.29 -19.67 6.92
C ASN A 499 -8.62 -20.80 6.11
N TYR A 500 -7.40 -20.58 5.62
CA TYR A 500 -6.62 -21.61 4.94
C TYR A 500 -6.38 -22.84 5.82
N LEU A 501 -5.99 -22.65 7.07
CA LEU A 501 -5.79 -23.75 8.02
C LEU A 501 -7.11 -24.45 8.34
N ASP A 502 -8.19 -23.70 8.50
CA ASP A 502 -9.53 -24.25 8.75
C ASP A 502 -10.01 -25.12 7.58
N PHE A 503 -9.90 -24.61 6.37
CA PHE A 503 -10.24 -25.32 5.14
C PHE A 503 -9.43 -26.63 4.98
N ASN A 504 -8.19 -26.66 5.46
CA ASN A 504 -7.35 -27.86 5.48
C ASN A 504 -7.56 -28.77 6.70
N GLY A 505 -8.60 -28.53 7.51
CA GLY A 505 -8.97 -29.38 8.64
C GLY A 505 -8.07 -29.25 9.87
N VAL A 506 -7.30 -28.18 9.99
CA VAL A 506 -6.44 -27.93 11.15
C VAL A 506 -7.26 -27.40 12.32
N THR A 507 -7.49 -28.25 13.32
CA THR A 507 -8.30 -27.89 14.51
C THR A 507 -7.56 -26.90 15.41
N PHE A 508 -6.29 -27.15 15.72
CA PHE A 508 -5.46 -26.31 16.61
C PHE A 508 -4.55 -25.41 15.79
N LYS A 509 -5.05 -24.25 15.38
CA LYS A 509 -4.41 -23.34 14.41
C LYS A 509 -3.25 -22.52 15.02
N GLU A 510 -3.23 -22.33 16.33
CA GLU A 510 -2.27 -21.48 17.04
C GLU A 510 -0.82 -21.83 16.72
N LYS A 511 -0.46 -23.13 16.80
CA LYS A 511 0.91 -23.58 16.57
C LYS A 511 1.37 -23.41 15.11
N PRO A 512 0.61 -23.86 14.10
CA PRO A 512 0.97 -23.60 12.70
C PRO A 512 1.04 -22.11 12.36
N ILE A 513 0.19 -21.25 12.95
CA ILE A 513 0.27 -19.80 12.76
C ILE A 513 1.56 -19.23 13.36
N LYS A 514 1.90 -19.58 14.61
CA LYS A 514 3.17 -19.18 15.23
C LYS A 514 4.38 -19.65 14.43
N LEU A 515 4.35 -20.89 13.93
CA LEU A 515 5.39 -21.45 13.07
C LEU A 515 5.52 -20.67 11.75
N ALA A 516 4.39 -20.30 11.13
CA ALA A 516 4.37 -19.48 9.92
C ALA A 516 5.04 -18.12 10.14
N PHE A 517 4.75 -17.44 11.25
CA PHE A 517 5.37 -16.16 11.60
C PHE A 517 6.86 -16.29 11.95
N VAL A 518 7.30 -17.39 12.54
CA VAL A 518 8.75 -17.65 12.71
C VAL A 518 9.42 -17.77 11.35
N CYS A 519 8.85 -18.53 10.42
CA CYS A 519 9.39 -18.64 9.06
C CYS A 519 9.45 -17.28 8.38
N LEU A 520 8.36 -16.50 8.41
CA LEU A 520 8.26 -15.18 7.79
C LEU A 520 9.33 -14.21 8.34
N LEU A 521 9.40 -14.09 9.68
CA LEU A 521 10.20 -13.06 10.34
C LEU A 521 11.69 -13.43 10.46
N THR A 522 12.06 -14.70 10.22
CA THR A 522 13.45 -15.15 10.21
C THR A 522 13.99 -15.51 8.83
N ALA A 523 13.17 -15.51 7.79
CA ALA A 523 13.60 -15.71 6.40
C ALA A 523 14.45 -14.56 5.87
N VAL A 524 15.19 -14.82 4.80
CA VAL A 524 15.82 -13.78 3.98
C VAL A 524 14.75 -13.12 3.14
N GLY A 525 14.59 -11.82 3.28
CA GLY A 525 13.57 -11.00 2.63
C GLY A 525 13.00 -9.96 3.57
N ILE A 526 12.19 -9.06 3.05
CA ILE A 526 11.40 -8.09 3.83
C ILE A 526 10.08 -8.77 4.18
N PRO A 527 9.74 -8.98 5.46
CA PRO A 527 8.45 -9.53 5.82
C PRO A 527 7.33 -8.49 5.66
N MET A 528 6.20 -8.94 5.11
CA MET A 528 4.94 -8.21 5.03
C MET A 528 3.84 -9.01 5.74
N ILE A 529 3.01 -8.32 6.50
CA ILE A 529 1.91 -8.87 7.29
C ILE A 529 0.61 -8.24 6.79
N LEU A 530 -0.33 -9.06 6.32
CA LEU A 530 -1.69 -8.61 6.04
C LEU A 530 -2.39 -8.29 7.36
N ALA A 531 -3.02 -7.14 7.43
CA ALA A 531 -3.76 -6.66 8.60
C ALA A 531 -4.72 -7.73 9.16
N GLY A 532 -4.53 -8.10 10.43
CA GLY A 532 -5.31 -9.13 11.13
C GLY A 532 -4.62 -10.50 11.21
N ASP A 533 -3.73 -10.87 10.28
CA ASP A 533 -3.04 -12.17 10.33
C ASP A 533 -2.18 -12.30 11.59
N GLU A 534 -1.65 -11.19 12.13
CA GLU A 534 -0.80 -11.14 13.33
C GLU A 534 -1.51 -11.56 14.62
N PHE A 535 -2.82 -11.66 14.61
CA PHE A 535 -3.62 -12.21 15.71
C PHE A 535 -4.60 -13.29 15.23
N ALA A 536 -4.37 -13.86 14.07
CA ALA A 536 -5.21 -14.91 13.49
C ALA A 536 -6.66 -14.45 13.23
N ASP A 537 -6.84 -13.27 12.67
CA ASP A 537 -8.16 -12.85 12.19
C ASP A 537 -8.64 -13.75 11.06
N GLU A 538 -9.95 -13.81 10.88
CA GLU A 538 -10.61 -14.67 9.91
C GLU A 538 -11.51 -13.86 8.98
N HIS A 539 -11.61 -14.28 7.75
CA HIS A 539 -12.60 -13.77 6.82
C HIS A 539 -13.96 -14.40 7.16
N ASP A 540 -14.90 -13.59 7.58
CA ASP A 540 -16.20 -14.05 8.07
C ASP A 540 -17.22 -14.27 6.96
N ILE A 541 -17.01 -13.67 5.78
CA ILE A 541 -17.93 -13.74 4.67
C ILE A 541 -17.54 -14.93 3.77
N ASP A 542 -18.53 -15.67 3.30
CA ASP A 542 -18.32 -16.80 2.40
C ASP A 542 -17.89 -16.32 1.02
N ILE A 543 -16.59 -16.42 0.74
CA ILE A 543 -15.98 -16.02 -0.54
C ILE A 543 -16.22 -17.04 -1.67
N PHE A 544 -16.72 -18.24 -1.37
CA PHE A 544 -16.94 -19.30 -2.37
C PHE A 544 -18.36 -19.34 -2.92
N HIS A 545 -19.35 -19.08 -2.06
CA HIS A 545 -20.76 -19.23 -2.36
C HIS A 545 -21.47 -17.86 -2.46
N GLY A 546 -20.85 -16.90 -3.07
CA GLY A 546 -21.34 -15.53 -3.19
C GLY A 546 -22.86 -15.42 -3.36
N ASN A 547 -23.41 -14.31 -2.90
CA ASN A 547 -24.81 -13.94 -3.06
C ASN A 547 -25.78 -14.25 -1.90
N LYS A 548 -25.29 -14.53 -0.72
CA LYS A 548 -26.20 -14.58 0.45
C LYS A 548 -26.85 -13.21 0.76
N ASN A 549 -26.25 -12.10 0.28
CA ASN A 549 -26.72 -10.73 0.55
C ASN A 549 -26.73 -9.81 -0.66
N GLY A 550 -26.77 -10.35 -1.86
CA GLY A 550 -26.75 -9.55 -3.08
C GLY A 550 -25.34 -9.18 -3.58
N HIS A 551 -24.30 -9.66 -2.91
CA HIS A 551 -22.91 -9.44 -3.34
C HIS A 551 -22.38 -10.60 -4.18
N THR A 552 -21.53 -10.29 -5.16
CA THR A 552 -20.79 -11.29 -5.94
C THR A 552 -19.66 -11.90 -5.09
N PRO A 553 -19.06 -13.03 -5.49
CA PRO A 553 -17.84 -13.54 -4.82
C PRO A 553 -16.71 -12.50 -4.78
N ASP A 554 -16.54 -11.69 -5.82
CA ASP A 554 -15.52 -10.64 -5.85
C ASP A 554 -15.83 -9.50 -4.85
N ASP A 555 -17.10 -9.10 -4.73
CA ASP A 555 -17.52 -8.16 -3.68
C ASP A 555 -17.23 -8.73 -2.29
N ASN A 556 -17.57 -10.01 -2.05
CA ASN A 556 -17.30 -10.67 -0.77
C ASN A 556 -15.79 -10.73 -0.44
N LYS A 557 -14.95 -10.91 -1.45
CA LYS A 557 -13.49 -10.87 -1.31
C LYS A 557 -13.00 -9.50 -0.80
N GLN A 558 -13.64 -8.42 -1.25
CA GLN A 558 -13.28 -7.05 -0.88
C GLN A 558 -13.83 -6.61 0.48
N LEU A 559 -14.82 -7.33 1.03
CA LEU A 559 -15.50 -7.03 2.29
C LEU A 559 -14.93 -7.85 3.45
N ASP A 560 -13.73 -7.51 3.93
CA ASP A 560 -13.07 -8.25 5.01
C ASP A 560 -12.49 -7.30 6.08
N PRO A 561 -13.34 -6.50 6.76
CA PRO A 561 -12.85 -5.59 7.79
C PRO A 561 -12.21 -6.34 8.95
N VAL A 562 -11.05 -5.86 9.38
CA VAL A 562 -10.28 -6.45 10.48
C VAL A 562 -11.06 -6.36 11.79
N LYS A 563 -11.25 -7.49 12.46
CA LYS A 563 -12.01 -7.60 13.71
C LYS A 563 -11.10 -7.42 14.93
N TYR A 564 -10.55 -6.22 15.11
CA TYR A 564 -9.61 -5.92 16.20
C TYR A 564 -10.16 -6.22 17.60
N ASP A 565 -11.47 -6.22 17.81
CA ASP A 565 -12.10 -6.56 19.08
C ASP A 565 -11.92 -8.04 19.48
N ARG A 566 -11.59 -8.93 18.55
CA ARG A 566 -11.16 -10.31 18.83
C ARG A 566 -9.94 -10.37 19.72
N LEU A 567 -9.02 -9.42 19.59
CA LEU A 567 -7.88 -9.30 20.48
C LEU A 567 -8.26 -9.07 21.94
N ASP A 568 -9.36 -8.36 22.18
CA ASP A 568 -9.82 -8.08 23.54
C ASP A 568 -10.64 -9.22 24.13
N ARG A 569 -11.24 -10.08 23.31
CA ARG A 569 -12.15 -11.15 23.72
C ARG A 569 -11.51 -12.53 23.79
N ASP A 570 -10.56 -12.82 22.89
CA ASP A 570 -10.00 -14.16 22.68
C ASP A 570 -8.57 -14.28 23.23
N PRO A 571 -8.35 -14.88 24.42
CA PRO A 571 -7.01 -14.97 25.03
C PRO A 571 -5.96 -15.64 24.15
N TRP A 572 -6.32 -16.64 23.35
CA TRP A 572 -5.40 -17.32 22.46
C TRP A 572 -4.95 -16.41 21.28
N ARG A 573 -5.82 -15.50 20.83
CA ARG A 573 -5.47 -14.47 19.82
C ARG A 573 -4.55 -13.39 20.40
N GLN A 574 -4.76 -13.01 21.66
CA GLN A 574 -3.83 -12.16 22.40
C GLN A 574 -2.46 -12.79 22.51
N ASP A 575 -2.39 -14.10 22.79
CA ASP A 575 -1.12 -14.81 22.91
C ASP A 575 -0.39 -14.87 21.56
N ILE A 576 -1.11 -15.11 20.45
CA ILE A 576 -0.53 -15.02 19.10
C ILE A 576 0.01 -13.60 18.83
N PHE A 577 -0.78 -12.57 19.09
CA PHE A 577 -0.36 -11.18 18.88
C PHE A 577 0.90 -10.83 19.68
N GLN A 578 0.96 -11.21 20.95
CA GLN A 578 2.14 -10.99 21.78
C GLN A 578 3.38 -11.77 21.27
N TYR A 579 3.17 -13.00 20.81
CA TYR A 579 4.21 -13.82 20.21
C TYR A 579 4.76 -13.17 18.95
N VAL A 580 3.88 -12.77 18.03
CA VAL A 580 4.25 -12.11 16.77
C VAL A 580 4.91 -10.75 17.05
N SER A 581 4.36 -9.96 17.98
CA SER A 581 4.95 -8.67 18.37
C SER A 581 6.38 -8.79 18.87
N ARG A 582 6.69 -9.81 19.70
CA ARG A 582 8.09 -10.05 20.14
C ARG A 582 9.01 -10.34 18.95
N LEU A 583 8.56 -11.16 18.02
CA LEU A 583 9.34 -11.49 16.82
C LEU A 583 9.52 -10.28 15.89
N VAL A 584 8.48 -9.48 15.66
CA VAL A 584 8.55 -8.27 14.84
C VAL A 584 9.54 -7.27 15.44
N LYS A 585 9.41 -6.97 16.74
CA LYS A 585 10.33 -6.08 17.47
C LYS A 585 11.76 -6.60 17.48
N PHE A 586 11.94 -7.90 17.51
CA PHE A 586 13.26 -8.51 17.37
C PHE A 586 13.79 -8.38 15.93
N ARG A 587 12.96 -8.67 14.92
CA ARG A 587 13.34 -8.57 13.50
C ARG A 587 13.80 -7.16 13.11
N THR A 588 13.11 -6.13 13.57
CA THR A 588 13.43 -4.73 13.23
C THR A 588 14.74 -4.24 13.87
N ARG A 589 15.28 -4.95 14.87
CA ARG A 589 16.49 -4.56 15.61
C ARG A 589 17.69 -5.48 15.39
N SER A 590 17.48 -6.71 14.94
CA SER A 590 18.50 -7.75 14.83
C SER A 590 19.43 -7.54 13.63
N ASP A 591 20.72 -7.35 13.87
CA ASP A 591 21.74 -7.30 12.83
C ASP A 591 21.83 -8.62 12.06
N ALA A 592 21.66 -9.75 12.75
CA ALA A 592 21.71 -11.07 12.12
C ALA A 592 20.58 -11.28 11.10
N LEU A 593 19.39 -10.72 11.36
CA LEU A 593 18.25 -10.83 10.45
C LEU A 593 18.26 -9.75 9.33
N ALA A 594 19.05 -8.69 9.50
CA ALA A 594 19.24 -7.64 8.50
C ALA A 594 20.28 -8.00 7.43
N THR A 595 20.76 -9.24 7.39
CA THR A 595 21.67 -9.76 6.37
C THR A 595 21.05 -10.93 5.63
N LYS A 596 21.64 -11.29 4.48
CA LYS A 596 21.26 -12.49 3.72
C LYS A 596 21.95 -13.77 4.21
N ASP A 597 22.85 -13.67 5.20
CA ASP A 597 23.64 -14.81 5.66
C ASP A 597 22.75 -15.83 6.38
N THR A 598 22.68 -17.01 5.79
CA THR A 598 21.82 -18.12 6.24
C THR A 598 22.54 -19.43 6.01
N ALA A 599 22.53 -20.29 7.05
CA ALA A 599 23.07 -21.65 6.97
C ALA A 599 22.16 -22.62 7.71
N PHE A 600 21.81 -23.73 7.08
CA PHE A 600 21.14 -24.84 7.76
C PHE A 600 22.19 -25.68 8.46
N ILE A 601 22.11 -25.76 9.80
CA ILE A 601 23.11 -26.40 10.65
C ILE A 601 22.70 -27.80 11.11
N HIS A 602 21.41 -28.13 11.02
CA HIS A 602 20.90 -29.47 11.35
C HIS A 602 19.58 -29.74 10.61
N VAL A 603 19.42 -31.02 10.21
CA VAL A 603 18.19 -31.56 9.61
C VAL A 603 17.96 -32.93 10.18
N ASP A 604 16.75 -33.25 10.66
CA ASP A 604 16.38 -34.54 11.23
C ASP A 604 15.01 -35.01 10.75
N PHE A 605 14.98 -36.06 9.95
CA PHE A 605 13.79 -36.74 9.44
C PHE A 605 13.61 -38.15 9.97
N ASN A 606 14.37 -38.54 11.00
CA ASN A 606 14.28 -39.88 11.59
C ASN A 606 13.04 -39.99 12.50
N ASP A 607 12.47 -41.15 12.62
CA ASP A 607 11.40 -41.49 13.56
C ASP A 607 10.18 -40.53 13.48
N GLY A 608 9.79 -40.14 12.27
CA GLY A 608 8.66 -39.27 12.04
C GLY A 608 8.91 -37.77 12.28
N LYS A 609 10.15 -37.41 12.60
CA LYS A 609 10.55 -36.02 12.75
C LYS A 609 10.56 -35.26 11.43
N ARG A 610 10.31 -33.97 11.48
CA ARG A 610 10.59 -32.99 10.43
C ARG A 610 11.18 -31.76 11.07
N VAL A 611 12.40 -31.91 11.58
CA VAL A 611 13.10 -30.82 12.28
C VAL A 611 14.18 -30.25 11.38
N LEU A 612 14.12 -28.92 11.20
CA LEU A 612 15.14 -28.17 10.52
C LEU A 612 15.64 -27.06 11.45
N VAL A 613 16.95 -26.86 11.43
CA VAL A 613 17.60 -25.81 12.21
C VAL A 613 18.45 -24.95 11.31
N TRP A 614 18.20 -23.65 11.36
CA TRP A 614 18.98 -22.69 10.59
C TRP A 614 19.57 -21.60 11.46
N LYS A 615 20.71 -21.11 11.02
CA LYS A 615 21.42 -19.98 11.60
C LYS A 615 21.30 -18.78 10.67
N ARG A 616 21.00 -17.60 11.22
CA ARG A 616 21.06 -16.32 10.55
C ARG A 616 22.23 -15.51 11.14
N GLY A 617 22.81 -14.63 10.31
CA GLY A 617 23.97 -13.82 10.67
C GLY A 617 25.29 -14.45 10.29
N GLY A 618 26.16 -13.66 9.66
CA GLY A 618 27.52 -14.01 9.26
C GLY A 618 28.58 -13.47 10.23
N ASP A 619 29.80 -13.33 9.73
CA ASP A 619 30.92 -12.80 10.48
C ASP A 619 30.66 -11.36 10.94
N GLY A 620 30.75 -11.13 12.24
CA GLY A 620 30.57 -9.81 12.88
C GLY A 620 29.18 -9.56 13.49
N ALA A 621 28.17 -10.38 13.18
CA ALA A 621 26.85 -10.31 13.83
C ALA A 621 26.67 -11.44 14.84
N ALA A 622 26.08 -11.15 16.00
CA ALA A 622 25.70 -12.19 16.95
C ALA A 622 24.66 -13.11 16.30
N PRO A 623 24.89 -14.44 16.27
CA PRO A 623 24.03 -15.35 15.52
C PRO A 623 22.63 -15.46 16.12
N VAL A 624 21.66 -15.69 15.23
CA VAL A 624 20.33 -16.14 15.57
C VAL A 624 20.18 -17.60 15.10
N VAL A 625 19.68 -18.46 15.96
CA VAL A 625 19.42 -19.88 15.65
C VAL A 625 17.92 -20.15 15.77
N VAL A 626 17.35 -20.76 14.77
CA VAL A 626 15.94 -21.18 14.75
C VAL A 626 15.86 -22.69 14.73
N VAL A 627 15.11 -23.28 15.66
CA VAL A 627 14.82 -24.71 15.74
C VAL A 627 13.34 -24.89 15.44
N ALA A 628 13.00 -25.53 14.33
CA ALA A 628 11.61 -25.67 13.89
C ALA A 628 11.23 -27.13 13.62
N ASN A 629 10.12 -27.55 14.19
CA ASN A 629 9.50 -28.86 13.99
C ASN A 629 8.21 -28.72 13.18
N PHE A 630 8.19 -29.29 12.00
CA PHE A 630 7.06 -29.26 11.06
C PHE A 630 6.28 -30.59 11.06
N SER A 631 6.13 -31.21 12.24
CA SER A 631 5.44 -32.50 12.38
C SER A 631 4.77 -32.64 13.74
N ASP A 632 3.97 -33.69 13.87
CA ASP A 632 3.36 -34.08 15.15
C ASP A 632 4.35 -34.77 16.11
N TRP A 633 5.60 -34.96 15.67
CA TRP A 633 6.63 -35.54 16.52
C TRP A 633 6.97 -34.58 17.69
N GLY A 634 7.29 -35.16 18.82
CA GLY A 634 7.70 -34.44 20.01
C GLY A 634 6.95 -34.94 21.26
N THR A 635 7.24 -34.33 22.40
CA THR A 635 6.52 -34.65 23.62
C THR A 635 5.14 -33.99 23.60
N ALA A 636 4.11 -34.78 23.81
CA ALA A 636 2.74 -34.27 23.91
C ALA A 636 2.52 -33.49 25.22
N GLU A 637 3.36 -33.70 26.22
CA GLU A 637 3.28 -33.02 27.51
C GLU A 637 4.18 -31.78 27.53
N PRO A 638 3.60 -30.60 27.54
CA PRO A 638 4.37 -29.33 27.59
C PRO A 638 5.23 -29.24 28.86
N LEU A 639 5.01 -30.10 29.81
CA LEU A 639 5.58 -30.05 31.16
C LEU A 639 6.60 -31.15 31.47
N ASN A 640 7.08 -31.92 30.47
CA ASN A 640 8.17 -32.86 30.74
C ASN A 640 9.54 -32.14 30.66
N PRO A 641 10.06 -31.62 31.77
CA PRO A 641 11.33 -30.88 31.79
C PRO A 641 12.56 -31.74 31.48
N SER A 642 12.40 -33.06 31.43
CA SER A 642 13.46 -34.02 31.10
C SER A 642 13.50 -34.36 29.60
N ALA A 643 12.48 -33.99 28.82
CA ALA A 643 12.54 -34.15 27.38
C ALA A 643 13.58 -33.18 26.80
N GLU A 644 14.52 -33.72 26.05
CA GLU A 644 15.56 -32.96 25.37
C GLU A 644 15.55 -33.25 23.87
N TYR A 645 15.70 -32.21 23.08
CA TYR A 645 16.05 -32.32 21.68
C TYR A 645 17.45 -31.75 21.48
N VAL A 646 18.41 -32.60 21.17
CA VAL A 646 19.81 -32.16 21.01
C VAL A 646 20.04 -31.69 19.58
N VAL A 647 20.43 -30.44 19.43
CA VAL A 647 20.84 -29.87 18.14
C VAL A 647 22.36 -29.99 18.02
N PRO A 648 22.88 -30.88 17.15
CA PRO A 648 24.31 -30.91 16.88
C PRO A 648 24.75 -29.63 16.16
N ASN A 649 26.00 -29.30 16.23
CA ASN A 649 26.60 -28.11 15.61
C ASN A 649 26.03 -26.78 16.10
N TRP A 650 25.49 -26.72 17.32
CA TRP A 650 25.09 -25.46 17.94
C TRP A 650 26.28 -24.50 18.00
N PRO A 651 26.10 -23.20 17.64
CA PRO A 651 27.20 -22.23 17.70
C PRO A 651 27.77 -22.11 19.13
N ALA A 652 29.09 -21.98 19.22
CA ALA A 652 29.74 -21.77 20.51
C ALA A 652 29.24 -20.49 21.21
N THR A 653 29.08 -20.57 22.52
CA THR A 653 28.75 -19.39 23.34
C THR A 653 30.03 -18.71 23.77
N PRO A 654 30.36 -17.50 23.29
CA PRO A 654 31.55 -16.76 23.72
C PRO A 654 31.49 -16.42 25.22
N PRO A 655 32.65 -16.23 25.88
CA PRO A 655 32.70 -15.79 27.28
C PRO A 655 31.89 -14.49 27.48
N GLY A 656 31.08 -14.47 28.54
CA GLY A 656 30.25 -13.31 28.88
C GLY A 656 28.99 -13.15 28.06
N LYS A 657 28.73 -14.03 27.11
CA LYS A 657 27.49 -14.07 26.31
C LYS A 657 26.51 -15.14 26.80
N GLN A 658 25.23 -14.93 26.51
CA GLN A 658 24.14 -15.87 26.84
C GLN A 658 23.15 -15.97 25.72
N TRP A 659 22.42 -17.06 25.69
CA TRP A 659 21.34 -17.26 24.72
C TRP A 659 20.00 -16.83 25.32
N ARG A 660 19.26 -15.99 24.58
CA ARG A 660 17.86 -15.66 24.87
C ARG A 660 16.96 -16.42 23.89
N GLU A 661 15.96 -17.08 24.39
CA GLU A 661 14.84 -17.59 23.59
C GLU A 661 13.84 -16.43 23.40
N VAL A 662 13.74 -15.92 22.17
CA VAL A 662 13.03 -14.67 21.80
C VAL A 662 11.51 -14.83 21.90
N THR A 663 10.97 -15.99 21.50
CA THR A 663 9.53 -16.20 21.42
C THR A 663 8.83 -16.20 22.78
N LEU A 664 9.53 -16.64 23.83
CA LEU A 664 9.07 -16.63 25.23
C LEU A 664 9.77 -15.56 26.09
N ASP A 665 10.68 -14.79 25.48
CA ASP A 665 11.43 -13.72 26.13
C ASP A 665 12.14 -14.15 27.44
N ARG A 666 12.93 -15.22 27.35
CA ARG A 666 13.64 -15.78 28.52
C ARG A 666 15.10 -16.13 28.22
N ILE A 667 15.93 -16.08 29.24
CA ILE A 667 17.32 -16.56 29.15
C ILE A 667 17.34 -18.09 29.20
N VAL A 668 18.12 -18.69 28.32
CA VAL A 668 18.34 -20.14 28.29
C VAL A 668 19.45 -20.51 29.29
N SER A 669 19.15 -21.46 30.16
CA SER A 669 20.16 -22.00 31.07
C SER A 669 21.34 -22.57 30.26
N PRO A 670 22.61 -22.32 30.65
CA PRO A 670 23.79 -22.85 29.94
C PRO A 670 23.78 -24.36 29.69
N ALA A 671 23.21 -25.13 30.60
CA ALA A 671 23.07 -26.58 30.48
C ALA A 671 22.04 -27.01 29.45
N LYS A 672 21.13 -26.13 29.04
CA LYS A 672 20.03 -26.38 28.09
C LYS A 672 20.27 -25.75 26.72
N VAL A 673 21.35 -25.03 26.52
CA VAL A 673 21.69 -24.44 25.22
C VAL A 673 21.84 -25.55 24.18
N GLY A 674 21.03 -25.46 23.10
CA GLY A 674 20.96 -26.50 22.06
C GLY A 674 20.36 -27.84 22.52
N ARG A 675 19.69 -27.86 23.67
CA ARG A 675 19.15 -29.10 24.31
C ARG A 675 17.77 -28.88 24.93
N GLU A 676 17.03 -27.88 24.51
CA GLU A 676 15.67 -27.67 25.02
C GLU A 676 14.68 -28.68 24.46
N PRO A 677 13.57 -28.96 25.17
CA PRO A 677 12.46 -29.73 24.62
C PRO A 677 11.93 -29.10 23.32
N LEU A 678 11.49 -29.94 22.40
CA LEU A 678 10.85 -29.51 21.16
C LEU A 678 9.50 -30.21 21.03
N PHE A 679 8.45 -29.40 20.80
CA PHE A 679 7.08 -29.87 20.76
C PHE A 679 6.56 -29.99 19.33
N PRO A 680 5.42 -30.69 19.12
CA PRO A 680 4.75 -30.74 17.81
C PRO A 680 4.43 -29.35 17.26
N TRP A 681 4.77 -29.10 16.00
CA TRP A 681 4.49 -27.84 15.28
C TRP A 681 5.02 -26.60 16.02
N GLU A 682 6.18 -26.71 16.62
CA GLU A 682 6.82 -25.62 17.38
C GLU A 682 8.06 -25.10 16.67
N ALA A 683 8.24 -23.80 16.73
CA ALA A 683 9.53 -23.19 16.41
C ALA A 683 9.99 -22.31 17.57
N LYS A 684 11.29 -22.32 17.82
CA LYS A 684 11.99 -21.51 18.83
C LYS A 684 13.07 -20.69 18.16
N VAL A 685 13.17 -19.41 18.55
CA VAL A 685 14.14 -18.47 18.01
C VAL A 685 15.10 -18.08 19.13
N TYR A 686 16.37 -18.33 18.94
CA TYR A 686 17.41 -18.06 19.92
C TYR A 686 18.36 -16.98 19.41
N ALA A 687 18.59 -15.97 20.21
CA ALA A 687 19.53 -14.89 19.94
C ALA A 687 20.69 -14.94 20.93
N LEU A 688 21.91 -14.73 20.47
CA LEU A 688 23.09 -14.61 21.29
C LEU A 688 23.25 -13.13 21.72
N GLU A 689 23.22 -12.87 23.03
CA GLU A 689 23.31 -11.52 23.63
C GLU A 689 24.59 -11.30 24.48
#